data_9ae69c523b79a5aea0959820a135961c
#
_entry.id   9ae69c523b79a5aea0959820a135961c
#
_cell.length_a   1.000
_cell.length_b   1.000
_cell.length_c   1.000
_cell.angle_alpha   90.00
_cell.angle_beta   90.00
_cell.angle_gamma   90.00
#
_symmetry.space_group_name_H-M   'P 1'
#
loop_
_entity.id
_entity.type
_entity.pdbx_description
1 polymer ?
#
loop_
_entity_poly.entity_id
_entity_poly.type
_entity_poly.pdbx_seq_one_letter_code
_entity_poly.pdbx_strand_id
1 'polypeptide(L)'
;AFTAEDVLYWWEHEALDDSVRVAAEPSFMFTRGMRGELEAVDAYTLRFTFEHPNGLFLPKLASFLGLQLTNSPRHYLERYHPSLGDEAEIARMQAVHGLASPEMVYGFVKANRNPEHPRLWPWVFRRFTATSPYLFVRNPYYWAVDTEGNQLPYVDGLMYTIKSGRMIPASAVSGEYAFVNVPFNYYTLAASRAGEQPFSLHHWYWADRSEFVIHPNLNRHVVPESEDPERHRETKQKRALLNDVRFRRALSLAIDRDRIIEAEYQGTTRPSQPAPGRDSPFYEPALNDAFIEHDPERAGALLDAIGLTERDWEGYRTFPDGSRMTFFLNYTHAKMADVAYFVTDDWREAGVRVVGRQQGSRLFYADKATLRHDLSLWNSNNEHLPLIEARCFLPVRGESNWGLGFARWYQNGGFYGDPAVEGIPGAVAPEPGGAVMRAYELYERVKATGDRSEQQDLFKRILRLAAERVWTIGISTVPPHVYLVRDDFENVPETAVFTWDFLSPGNAYPERFYFEDPGVTVSPGARAQMVEALREVLPRGGGAAVSSVGADGGHGASGGGLGVVIRWLLIAGGVAVVGMVAVRHPYVGRRLLVMAPTLAVISVIVYTIIQLPPEDYLTAYMMELQMRGETASEQEVEELREMFHLDEPQVMRYARWMGLLWFTSFDREDTGLLQGDLGWSMEKRQKVGDVVGDRILLTVAISAGTILFTWLTAIPLGIFSAVRQYSVWDYALTFVGFLGMCIPNFLLAIVLMYASQAWFGVTVSGLFSPRYAAQPEWDGAKVLDLLKHIWLPIVIIGTAGTAGMIRVMRANLLDEFRKPYVLAAKARGVRPAKLVLKYPVRIAINPFISGIGGILPSLISGGAIVGIVLSLPTVGPLMLNALMMEDMYLAGSMLMVLSLLGVVGTLISDLLLLWLDPRIRFQGGSR
;
A
#
# COMPACT_ATOMS: atom_id res chain seq x y z
N ALA A 1 -19.58 28.64 13.17
CA ALA A 1 -18.37 29.41 12.90
C ALA A 1 -17.21 28.76 13.64
N PHE A 2 -16.03 28.79 13.10
CA PHE A 2 -14.81 28.36 13.79
C PHE A 2 -14.39 29.49 14.76
N THR A 3 -14.12 29.13 16.00
CA THR A 3 -13.84 30.10 17.08
C THR A 3 -12.67 29.63 17.94
N ALA A 4 -12.27 30.48 18.88
CA ALA A 4 -11.23 30.13 19.87
C ALA A 4 -11.61 28.91 20.72
N GLU A 5 -12.92 28.66 20.92
CA GLU A 5 -13.41 27.49 21.65
C GLU A 5 -13.10 26.15 20.94
N ASP A 6 -13.04 26.13 19.60
CA ASP A 6 -12.68 24.92 18.85
C ASP A 6 -11.21 24.56 19.08
N VAL A 7 -10.34 25.57 19.18
CA VAL A 7 -8.92 25.37 19.47
C VAL A 7 -8.70 25.00 20.94
N LEU A 8 -9.45 25.58 21.88
CA LEU A 8 -9.39 25.16 23.29
C LEU A 8 -9.87 23.72 23.44
N TYR A 9 -10.96 23.34 22.77
CA TYR A 9 -11.45 21.98 22.77
C TYR A 9 -10.37 21.00 22.31
N TRP A 10 -9.69 21.31 21.19
CA TRP A 10 -8.55 20.50 20.75
C TRP A 10 -7.48 20.39 21.82
N TRP A 11 -7.13 21.52 22.48
CA TRP A 11 -6.07 21.52 23.48
C TRP A 11 -6.42 20.74 24.73
N GLU A 12 -7.61 21.00 25.32
CA GLU A 12 -8.04 20.45 26.59
C GLU A 12 -8.52 18.99 26.51
N HIS A 13 -9.23 18.67 25.43
CA HIS A 13 -9.94 17.39 25.29
C HIS A 13 -9.37 16.46 24.23
N GLU A 14 -8.32 16.83 23.55
CA GLU A 14 -7.63 15.94 22.62
C GLU A 14 -6.12 15.92 22.88
N ALA A 15 -5.45 17.06 22.89
CA ALA A 15 -4.00 17.12 23.05
C ALA A 15 -3.54 16.76 24.46
N LEU A 16 -4.36 17.03 25.47
CA LEU A 16 -4.08 16.75 26.89
C LEU A 16 -4.85 15.53 27.45
N ASP A 17 -5.81 14.99 26.72
CA ASP A 17 -6.57 13.82 27.14
C ASP A 17 -5.96 12.53 26.57
N ASP A 18 -5.36 11.73 27.46
CA ASP A 18 -4.67 10.49 27.09
C ASP A 18 -5.63 9.44 26.49
N SER A 19 -6.94 9.52 26.77
CA SER A 19 -7.92 8.56 26.27
C SER A 19 -8.19 8.69 24.76
N VAL A 20 -8.10 9.89 24.23
CA VAL A 20 -8.37 10.18 22.81
C VAL A 20 -7.15 10.70 22.04
N ARG A 21 -6.06 10.95 22.74
CA ARG A 21 -4.82 11.45 22.14
C ARG A 21 -4.15 10.39 21.27
N VAL A 22 -4.15 10.61 19.97
CA VAL A 22 -3.54 9.73 18.97
C VAL A 22 -2.06 10.04 18.77
N ALA A 23 -1.60 11.25 19.08
CA ALA A 23 -0.22 11.70 18.88
C ALA A 23 0.41 12.20 20.17
N ALA A 24 1.73 12.19 20.24
CA ALA A 24 2.44 12.89 21.32
C ALA A 24 1.99 14.35 21.40
N GLU A 25 2.05 14.93 22.58
CA GLU A 25 1.72 16.35 22.77
C GLU A 25 2.49 17.23 21.75
N PRO A 26 1.86 18.28 21.18
CA PRO A 26 2.43 19.05 20.08
C PRO A 26 3.77 19.67 20.43
N SER A 27 4.82 19.33 19.71
CA SER A 27 6.19 19.78 20.00
C SER A 27 6.39 21.30 19.95
N PHE A 28 5.48 22.03 19.31
CA PHE A 28 5.52 23.51 19.28
C PHE A 28 5.00 24.14 20.58
N MET A 29 4.33 23.36 21.44
CA MET A 29 3.87 23.81 22.75
C MET A 29 4.94 23.66 23.85
N PHE A 30 6.13 23.14 23.53
CA PHE A 30 7.16 22.88 24.53
C PHE A 30 8.41 23.72 24.32
N THR A 31 8.89 24.34 25.43
CA THR A 31 10.21 24.97 25.51
C THR A 31 10.95 24.47 26.74
N ARG A 32 12.19 24.01 26.58
CA ARG A 32 13.04 23.50 27.67
C ARG A 32 12.35 22.43 28.53
N GLY A 33 11.55 21.57 27.93
CA GLY A 33 10.79 20.52 28.63
C GLY A 33 9.53 21.04 29.34
N MET A 34 9.25 22.34 29.32
CA MET A 34 8.07 22.94 29.94
C MET A 34 7.01 23.23 28.90
N ARG A 35 5.77 22.87 29.23
CA ARG A 35 4.60 23.06 28.39
C ARG A 35 4.11 24.51 28.45
N GLY A 36 3.78 25.09 27.30
CA GLY A 36 3.10 26.37 27.20
C GLY A 36 1.62 26.26 27.55
N GLU A 37 1.05 27.39 27.91
CA GLU A 37 -0.37 27.54 28.22
C GLU A 37 -1.13 28.14 27.04
N LEU A 38 -2.37 27.70 26.81
CA LEU A 38 -3.29 28.24 25.83
C LEU A 38 -4.57 28.72 26.51
N GLU A 39 -4.94 29.97 26.24
CA GLU A 39 -6.21 30.54 26.73
C GLU A 39 -6.98 31.27 25.62
N ALA A 40 -8.30 31.23 25.66
CA ALA A 40 -9.14 32.10 24.85
C ALA A 40 -9.37 33.41 25.59
N VAL A 41 -8.89 34.50 25.02
CA VAL A 41 -9.14 35.86 25.55
C VAL A 41 -10.58 36.31 25.25
N ASP A 42 -11.05 35.96 24.05
CA ASP A 42 -12.44 36.12 23.58
C ASP A 42 -12.75 35.10 22.49
N ALA A 43 -13.94 35.16 21.91
CA ALA A 43 -14.39 34.17 20.90
C ALA A 43 -13.48 34.04 19.67
N TYR A 44 -12.58 34.99 19.40
CA TYR A 44 -11.74 35.03 18.20
C TYR A 44 -10.27 35.30 18.52
N THR A 45 -9.91 35.42 19.80
CA THR A 45 -8.56 35.77 20.24
C THR A 45 -7.99 34.64 21.13
N LEU A 46 -6.88 34.08 20.74
CA LEU A 46 -6.13 33.09 21.49
C LEU A 46 -4.85 33.70 22.03
N ARG A 47 -4.45 33.30 23.24
CA ARG A 47 -3.15 33.64 23.83
C ARG A 47 -2.36 32.37 24.12
N PHE A 48 -1.13 32.33 23.59
CA PHE A 48 -0.16 31.28 23.90
C PHE A 48 0.89 31.90 24.83
N THR A 49 1.11 31.32 26.01
CA THR A 49 2.07 31.80 27.01
C THR A 49 3.14 30.73 27.23
N PHE A 50 4.40 31.13 27.16
CA PHE A 50 5.55 30.26 27.39
C PHE A 50 6.42 30.83 28.49
N GLU A 51 6.92 29.99 29.40
CA GLU A 51 7.84 30.43 30.47
C GLU A 51 9.21 30.84 29.91
N HIS A 52 9.63 30.21 28.79
CA HIS A 52 10.86 30.51 28.07
C HIS A 52 10.58 30.90 26.62
N PRO A 53 11.46 31.68 25.96
CA PRO A 53 11.28 32.00 24.54
C PRO A 53 11.13 30.76 23.67
N ASN A 54 10.17 30.78 22.74
CA ASN A 54 9.92 29.73 21.77
C ASN A 54 10.15 30.22 20.32
N GLY A 55 11.41 30.24 19.89
CA GLY A 55 11.83 30.80 18.62
C GLY A 55 11.36 29.98 17.39
N LEU A 56 10.90 28.75 17.60
CA LEU A 56 10.39 27.87 16.53
C LEU A 56 8.86 27.78 16.51
N PHE A 57 8.14 28.49 17.39
CA PHE A 57 6.67 28.39 17.47
C PHE A 57 5.97 28.75 16.16
N LEU A 58 6.19 29.94 15.63
CA LEU A 58 5.54 30.38 14.38
C LEU A 58 5.96 29.57 13.16
N PRO A 59 7.25 29.24 12.93
CA PRO A 59 7.64 28.35 11.83
C PRO A 59 6.97 26.97 11.87
N LYS A 60 6.83 26.39 13.05
CA LYS A 60 6.15 25.10 13.20
C LYS A 60 4.63 25.21 12.99
N LEU A 61 3.99 26.27 13.44
CA LEU A 61 2.58 26.52 13.13
C LEU A 61 2.32 26.75 11.65
N ALA A 62 3.29 27.30 10.92
CA ALA A 62 3.20 27.49 9.47
C ALA A 62 3.43 26.19 8.67
N SER A 63 3.67 25.06 9.33
CA SER A 63 3.80 23.72 8.73
C SER A 63 2.54 22.88 8.91
N PHE A 64 2.57 21.62 8.45
CA PHE A 64 1.46 20.67 8.65
C PHE A 64 1.06 20.51 10.15
N LEU A 65 1.98 20.80 11.09
CA LEU A 65 1.69 20.73 12.52
C LEU A 65 0.61 21.72 12.97
N GLY A 66 0.50 22.86 12.28
CA GLY A 66 -0.54 23.85 12.59
C GLY A 66 -1.96 23.42 12.22
N LEU A 67 -2.12 22.40 11.36
CA LEU A 67 -3.44 21.87 11.03
C LEU A 67 -4.17 21.28 12.23
N GLN A 68 -3.45 20.85 13.25
CA GLN A 68 -4.04 20.34 14.49
C GLN A 68 -4.99 21.33 15.16
N LEU A 69 -4.66 22.63 15.10
CA LEU A 69 -5.48 23.68 15.71
C LEU A 69 -6.85 23.87 15.02
N THR A 70 -6.98 23.46 13.78
CA THR A 70 -8.17 23.74 12.96
C THR A 70 -9.00 22.52 12.59
N ASN A 71 -8.60 21.34 13.08
CA ASN A 71 -9.21 20.05 12.68
C ASN A 71 -10.18 19.48 13.73
N SER A 72 -10.51 20.23 14.78
CA SER A 72 -11.30 19.71 15.90
C SER A 72 -12.51 20.62 16.20
N PRO A 73 -13.55 20.61 15.33
CA PRO A 73 -14.75 21.43 15.56
C PRO A 73 -15.52 20.89 16.77
N ARG A 74 -15.51 21.67 17.87
CA ARG A 74 -16.11 21.32 19.15
C ARG A 74 -17.57 20.86 19.01
N HIS A 75 -18.41 21.64 18.31
CA HIS A 75 -19.85 21.38 18.17
C HIS A 75 -20.20 20.04 17.53
N TYR A 76 -19.26 19.43 16.82
CA TYR A 76 -19.41 18.12 16.20
C TYR A 76 -18.76 17.03 17.04
N LEU A 77 -17.48 17.19 17.43
CA LEU A 77 -16.71 16.15 18.09
C LEU A 77 -17.09 15.92 19.56
N GLU A 78 -17.49 16.97 20.29
CA GLU A 78 -17.92 16.88 21.68
C GLU A 78 -19.03 15.83 21.91
N ARG A 79 -19.91 15.62 20.91
CA ARG A 79 -21.01 14.62 20.98
C ARG A 79 -20.53 13.19 21.04
N TYR A 80 -19.35 12.94 20.52
CA TYR A 80 -18.77 11.60 20.39
C TYR A 80 -17.58 11.39 21.31
N HIS A 81 -17.24 12.40 22.12
CA HIS A 81 -16.12 12.32 23.03
C HIS A 81 -16.41 11.33 24.16
N PRO A 82 -15.50 10.39 24.51
CA PRO A 82 -15.77 9.35 25.51
C PRO A 82 -16.29 9.87 26.86
N SER A 83 -15.74 11.00 27.33
CA SER A 83 -16.09 11.57 28.64
C SER A 83 -17.08 12.72 28.60
N LEU A 84 -17.34 13.34 27.43
CA LEU A 84 -18.22 14.53 27.30
C LEU A 84 -19.48 14.24 26.49
N GLY A 85 -19.43 13.19 25.67
CA GLY A 85 -20.41 12.92 24.63
C GLY A 85 -21.73 12.31 25.13
N ASP A 86 -22.65 12.11 24.20
CA ASP A 86 -23.93 11.46 24.44
C ASP A 86 -23.74 9.94 24.37
N GLU A 87 -23.83 9.27 25.53
CA GLU A 87 -23.66 7.81 25.64
C GLU A 87 -24.59 7.03 24.69
N ALA A 88 -25.82 7.49 24.47
CA ALA A 88 -26.77 6.82 23.59
C ALA A 88 -26.36 6.94 22.12
N GLU A 89 -25.84 8.10 21.72
CA GLU A 89 -25.34 8.33 20.37
C GLU A 89 -24.02 7.56 20.11
N ILE A 90 -23.13 7.54 21.09
CA ILE A 90 -21.90 6.74 21.04
C ILE A 90 -22.23 5.25 20.91
N ALA A 91 -23.13 4.72 21.76
CA ALA A 91 -23.55 3.32 21.68
C ALA A 91 -24.23 2.99 20.34
N ARG A 92 -24.99 3.93 19.78
CA ARG A 92 -25.59 3.79 18.45
C ARG A 92 -24.52 3.67 17.37
N MET A 93 -23.49 4.53 17.42
CA MET A 93 -22.37 4.49 16.47
C MET A 93 -21.57 3.19 16.59
N GLN A 94 -21.33 2.74 17.82
CA GLN A 94 -20.69 1.45 18.07
C GLN A 94 -21.49 0.30 17.41
N ALA A 95 -22.80 0.26 17.64
CA ALA A 95 -23.65 -0.79 17.07
C ALA A 95 -23.73 -0.76 15.55
N VAL A 96 -23.81 0.43 14.94
CA VAL A 96 -23.93 0.61 13.48
C VAL A 96 -22.62 0.25 12.76
N HIS A 97 -21.50 0.68 13.32
CA HIS A 97 -20.18 0.54 12.67
C HIS A 97 -19.35 -0.61 13.24
N GLY A 98 -19.84 -1.33 14.27
CA GLY A 98 -19.14 -2.44 14.90
C GLY A 98 -17.86 -2.00 15.62
N LEU A 99 -17.90 -0.83 16.28
CA LEU A 99 -16.78 -0.26 17.01
C LEU A 99 -16.81 -0.72 18.46
N ALA A 100 -15.67 -1.20 18.98
CA ALA A 100 -15.62 -1.85 20.28
C ALA A 100 -15.72 -0.86 21.45
N SER A 101 -15.20 0.37 21.28
CA SER A 101 -15.13 1.33 22.38
C SER A 101 -15.57 2.75 21.98
N PRO A 102 -15.87 3.65 22.95
CA PRO A 102 -16.15 5.06 22.73
C PRO A 102 -15.00 5.79 22.05
N GLU A 103 -13.75 5.48 22.39
CA GLU A 103 -12.54 6.08 21.81
C GLU A 103 -12.42 5.73 20.33
N MET A 104 -12.77 4.51 19.95
CA MET A 104 -12.85 4.12 18.54
C MET A 104 -13.94 4.86 17.79
N VAL A 105 -15.07 5.17 18.41
CA VAL A 105 -16.11 6.04 17.82
C VAL A 105 -15.53 7.43 17.59
N TYR A 106 -14.83 7.98 18.57
CA TYR A 106 -14.19 9.29 18.45
C TYR A 106 -13.19 9.32 17.30
N GLY A 107 -12.27 8.35 17.25
CA GLY A 107 -11.31 8.22 16.14
C GLY A 107 -11.97 8.04 14.78
N PHE A 108 -13.06 7.27 14.70
CA PHE A 108 -13.84 7.07 13.48
C PHE A 108 -14.50 8.36 12.98
N VAL A 109 -15.16 9.11 13.86
CA VAL A 109 -15.83 10.36 13.45
C VAL A 109 -14.87 11.48 13.13
N LYS A 110 -13.68 11.50 13.76
CA LYS A 110 -12.60 12.44 13.48
C LYS A 110 -11.81 12.10 12.21
N ALA A 111 -11.87 10.86 11.73
CA ALA A 111 -11.09 10.41 10.59
C ALA A 111 -11.26 11.30 9.35
N ASN A 112 -10.17 11.51 8.61
CA ASN A 112 -10.16 12.31 7.38
C ASN A 112 -11.13 11.80 6.30
N ARG A 113 -11.51 10.53 6.38
CA ARG A 113 -12.45 9.86 5.47
C ARG A 113 -13.92 10.04 5.85
N ASN A 114 -14.20 10.60 7.04
CA ASN A 114 -15.57 10.86 7.44
C ASN A 114 -16.16 12.04 6.66
N PRO A 115 -17.18 11.83 5.79
CA PRO A 115 -17.79 12.89 5.01
C PRO A 115 -18.61 13.88 5.84
N GLU A 116 -19.00 13.54 7.06
CA GLU A 116 -19.80 14.38 7.95
C GLU A 116 -18.94 15.29 8.85
N HIS A 117 -17.62 15.00 8.96
CA HIS A 117 -16.73 15.82 9.76
C HIS A 117 -16.61 17.23 9.16
N PRO A 118 -17.04 18.29 9.86
CA PRO A 118 -16.93 19.67 9.37
C PRO A 118 -15.47 20.09 9.21
N ARG A 119 -15.12 20.68 8.07
CA ARG A 119 -13.74 21.06 7.76
C ARG A 119 -13.65 22.43 7.16
N LEU A 120 -12.52 23.10 7.39
CA LEU A 120 -12.17 24.38 6.77
C LEU A 120 -11.44 24.20 5.43
N TRP A 121 -11.42 23.01 4.87
CA TRP A 121 -10.70 22.68 3.64
C TRP A 121 -11.47 23.13 2.39
N PRO A 122 -10.81 23.44 1.27
CA PRO A 122 -11.48 23.86 0.05
C PRO A 122 -12.32 22.75 -0.60
N TRP A 123 -11.89 21.51 -0.49
CA TRP A 123 -12.65 20.32 -0.90
C TRP A 123 -12.87 19.38 0.28
N VAL A 124 -14.02 18.73 0.29
CA VAL A 124 -14.41 17.79 1.32
C VAL A 124 -14.72 16.42 0.72
N PHE A 125 -14.36 15.39 1.43
CA PHE A 125 -14.65 14.01 1.07
C PHE A 125 -16.14 13.75 1.30
N ARG A 126 -16.88 13.32 0.26
CA ARG A 126 -18.34 13.13 0.37
C ARG A 126 -18.80 11.70 0.20
N ARG A 127 -18.04 10.88 -0.49
CA ARG A 127 -18.43 9.49 -0.71
C ARG A 127 -17.23 8.59 -0.45
N PHE A 128 -17.30 7.84 0.64
CA PHE A 128 -16.35 6.79 0.87
C PHE A 128 -16.67 5.62 -0.06
N THR A 129 -15.77 5.33 -0.98
CA THR A 129 -15.79 4.09 -1.76
C THR A 129 -14.57 3.26 -1.39
N ALA A 130 -14.76 1.96 -1.19
CA ALA A 130 -13.65 1.04 -0.97
C ALA A 130 -12.72 0.91 -2.19
N THR A 131 -13.15 1.43 -3.33
CA THR A 131 -12.46 1.36 -4.62
C THR A 131 -12.24 2.75 -5.22
N SER A 132 -11.10 2.92 -5.90
CA SER A 132 -10.84 4.09 -6.74
C SER A 132 -11.90 4.22 -7.87
N PRO A 133 -12.28 5.45 -8.27
CA PRO A 133 -11.73 6.75 -7.86
C PRO A 133 -12.31 7.30 -6.56
N TYR A 134 -11.52 8.08 -5.84
CA TYR A 134 -11.97 8.84 -4.67
C TYR A 134 -12.42 10.22 -5.10
N LEU A 135 -13.58 10.66 -4.60
CA LEU A 135 -14.21 11.91 -5.00
C LEU A 135 -14.24 12.91 -3.85
N PHE A 136 -13.70 14.11 -4.13
CA PHE A 136 -13.80 15.26 -3.26
C PHE A 136 -14.59 16.35 -3.98
N VAL A 137 -15.50 17.00 -3.29
CA VAL A 137 -16.32 18.10 -3.82
C VAL A 137 -16.00 19.40 -3.14
N ARG A 138 -16.18 20.53 -3.84
CA ARG A 138 -15.95 21.85 -3.27
C ARG A 138 -16.75 22.03 -1.98
N ASN A 139 -16.13 22.68 -1.01
CA ASN A 139 -16.79 23.05 0.24
C ASN A 139 -17.56 24.36 0.03
N PRO A 140 -18.90 24.37 0.09
CA PRO A 140 -19.68 25.60 -0.11
C PRO A 140 -19.52 26.60 1.03
N TYR A 141 -18.90 26.20 2.13
CA TYR A 141 -18.61 27.04 3.30
C TYR A 141 -17.11 27.38 3.39
N TYR A 142 -16.35 27.18 2.33
CA TYR A 142 -14.94 27.55 2.33
C TYR A 142 -14.80 29.07 2.53
N TRP A 143 -13.89 29.46 3.38
CA TRP A 143 -13.78 30.84 3.89
C TRP A 143 -13.07 31.80 2.92
N ALA A 144 -12.26 31.29 1.99
CA ALA A 144 -11.45 32.12 1.11
C ALA A 144 -12.25 32.58 -0.11
N VAL A 145 -12.00 33.81 -0.50
CA VAL A 145 -12.54 34.45 -1.71
C VAL A 145 -11.40 35.09 -2.50
N ASP A 146 -11.62 35.29 -3.80
CA ASP A 146 -10.70 36.04 -4.63
C ASP A 146 -10.87 37.57 -4.45
N THR A 147 -10.11 38.33 -5.21
CA THR A 147 -10.16 39.82 -5.15
C THR A 147 -11.46 40.42 -5.64
N GLU A 148 -12.29 39.67 -6.37
CA GLU A 148 -13.59 40.07 -6.89
C GLU A 148 -14.73 39.59 -5.98
N GLY A 149 -14.41 38.83 -4.89
CA GLY A 149 -15.39 38.30 -3.96
C GLY A 149 -15.95 36.94 -4.36
N ASN A 150 -15.42 36.27 -5.40
CA ASN A 150 -15.87 34.95 -5.77
C ASN A 150 -15.28 33.91 -4.79
N GLN A 151 -16.12 32.99 -4.32
CA GLN A 151 -15.70 31.96 -3.39
C GLN A 151 -14.83 30.90 -4.07
N LEU A 152 -13.69 30.62 -3.46
CA LEU A 152 -12.83 29.48 -3.82
C LEU A 152 -13.39 28.16 -3.25
N PRO A 153 -12.97 26.98 -3.77
CA PRO A 153 -12.09 26.76 -4.94
C PRO A 153 -12.84 26.97 -6.27
N TYR A 154 -12.10 27.26 -7.33
CA TYR A 154 -12.70 27.38 -8.67
C TYR A 154 -13.15 26.04 -9.26
N VAL A 155 -12.35 24.98 -9.02
CA VAL A 155 -12.66 23.63 -9.49
C VAL A 155 -13.71 23.00 -8.59
N ASP A 156 -14.81 22.50 -9.16
CA ASP A 156 -15.95 21.94 -8.42
C ASP A 156 -15.61 20.63 -7.68
N GLY A 157 -14.64 19.87 -8.14
CA GLY A 157 -14.26 18.63 -7.47
C GLY A 157 -12.94 18.04 -7.96
N LEU A 158 -12.40 17.16 -7.13
CA LEU A 158 -11.18 16.43 -7.39
C LEU A 158 -11.49 14.93 -7.45
N MET A 159 -10.98 14.27 -8.45
CA MET A 159 -11.10 12.83 -8.64
C MET A 159 -9.71 12.18 -8.62
N TYR A 160 -9.45 11.39 -7.60
CA TYR A 160 -8.20 10.64 -7.47
C TYR A 160 -8.36 9.21 -7.94
N THR A 161 -7.62 8.84 -8.97
CA THR A 161 -7.57 7.46 -9.50
C THR A 161 -6.28 6.78 -9.05
N ILE A 162 -6.39 5.67 -8.35
CA ILE A 162 -5.22 4.87 -7.95
C ILE A 162 -4.87 3.93 -9.08
N LYS A 163 -3.64 4.03 -9.57
CA LYS A 163 -3.05 3.14 -10.58
C LYS A 163 -1.69 2.64 -10.12
N SER A 164 -1.20 1.55 -10.71
CA SER A 164 0.17 1.13 -10.47
C SER A 164 1.16 2.19 -10.97
N GLY A 165 2.29 2.33 -10.27
CA GLY A 165 3.31 3.34 -10.61
C GLY A 165 3.81 3.29 -12.06
N ARG A 166 3.76 2.11 -12.70
CA ARG A 166 4.12 1.93 -14.12
C ARG A 166 3.05 2.44 -15.09
N MET A 167 1.80 2.52 -14.65
CA MET A 167 0.67 2.96 -15.49
C MET A 167 0.45 4.46 -15.46
N ILE A 168 0.83 5.11 -14.36
CA ILE A 168 0.63 6.57 -14.20
C ILE A 168 1.31 7.35 -15.33
N PRO A 169 2.59 7.11 -15.70
CA PRO A 169 3.24 7.84 -16.78
C PRO A 169 2.57 7.65 -18.14
N ALA A 170 2.15 6.42 -18.45
CA ALA A 170 1.46 6.12 -19.70
C ALA A 170 0.10 6.84 -19.80
N SER A 171 -0.67 6.81 -18.72
CA SER A 171 -1.95 7.54 -18.62
C SER A 171 -1.75 9.06 -18.62
N ALA A 172 -0.69 9.55 -17.99
CA ALA A 172 -0.36 10.97 -17.97
C ALA A 172 -0.06 11.50 -19.38
N VAL A 173 0.81 10.83 -20.11
CA VAL A 173 1.20 11.19 -21.48
C VAL A 173 0.02 11.09 -22.47
N SER A 174 -1.00 10.29 -22.16
CA SER A 174 -2.23 10.24 -22.98
C SER A 174 -3.25 11.34 -22.66
N GLY A 175 -2.95 12.26 -21.73
CA GLY A 175 -3.82 13.37 -21.38
C GLY A 175 -4.99 12.99 -20.47
N GLU A 176 -4.89 11.88 -19.75
CA GLU A 176 -5.96 11.40 -18.85
C GLU A 176 -6.15 12.28 -17.61
N TYR A 177 -5.11 13.05 -17.23
CA TYR A 177 -5.11 13.86 -16.01
C TYR A 177 -4.96 15.35 -16.33
N ALA A 178 -5.58 16.19 -15.50
CA ALA A 178 -5.38 17.63 -15.56
C ALA A 178 -4.05 18.05 -14.94
N PHE A 179 -3.66 17.37 -13.86
CA PHE A 179 -2.44 17.64 -13.09
C PHE A 179 -1.94 16.35 -12.46
N VAL A 180 -0.71 15.93 -12.79
CA VAL A 180 -0.15 14.67 -12.29
C VAL A 180 1.37 14.71 -12.23
N ASN A 181 1.93 14.17 -11.16
CA ASN A 181 3.37 13.93 -11.04
C ASN A 181 3.76 12.63 -11.76
N VAL A 182 4.88 12.66 -12.47
CA VAL A 182 5.50 11.48 -13.09
C VAL A 182 6.92 11.28 -12.57
N PRO A 183 7.36 10.02 -12.37
CA PRO A 183 8.72 9.73 -11.98
C PRO A 183 9.73 10.22 -13.02
N PHE A 184 10.90 10.69 -12.58
CA PHE A 184 11.92 11.32 -13.44
C PHE A 184 12.43 10.41 -14.56
N ASN A 185 12.50 9.10 -14.34
CA ASN A 185 12.88 8.14 -15.38
C ASN A 185 11.94 8.11 -16.61
N TYR A 186 10.75 8.74 -16.51
CA TYR A 186 9.83 8.95 -17.63
C TYR A 186 9.92 10.36 -18.23
N TYR A 187 10.84 11.20 -17.76
CA TYR A 187 11.00 12.58 -18.24
C TYR A 187 11.19 12.68 -19.74
N THR A 188 12.09 11.86 -20.30
CA THR A 188 12.37 11.85 -21.75
C THR A 188 11.12 11.49 -22.56
N LEU A 189 10.33 10.53 -22.11
CA LEU A 189 9.05 10.17 -22.73
C LEU A 189 8.06 11.32 -22.66
N ALA A 190 7.90 11.94 -21.50
CA ALA A 190 6.99 13.07 -21.32
C ALA A 190 7.43 14.27 -22.18
N ALA A 191 8.72 14.60 -22.18
CA ALA A 191 9.28 15.69 -22.97
C ALA A 191 9.15 15.47 -24.48
N SER A 192 9.28 14.22 -24.95
CA SER A 192 9.09 13.91 -26.39
C SER A 192 7.64 14.06 -26.85
N ARG A 193 6.68 14.00 -25.92
CA ARG A 193 5.24 14.13 -26.20
C ARG A 193 4.68 15.52 -25.89
N ALA A 194 5.40 16.32 -25.11
CA ALA A 194 5.05 17.72 -24.90
C ALA A 194 5.07 18.46 -26.25
N GLY A 195 4.01 19.15 -26.57
CA GLY A 195 3.81 19.78 -27.88
C GLY A 195 3.14 18.91 -28.96
N GLU A 196 3.10 17.58 -28.82
CA GLU A 196 2.21 16.70 -29.61
C GLU A 196 0.88 16.48 -28.91
N GLN A 197 0.90 16.50 -27.59
CA GLN A 197 -0.27 16.35 -26.72
C GLN A 197 -0.51 17.65 -25.95
N PRO A 198 -1.74 17.95 -25.56
CA PRO A 198 -2.11 19.22 -24.93
C PRO A 198 -1.71 19.25 -23.43
N PHE A 199 -0.41 19.17 -23.14
CA PHE A 199 0.13 19.36 -21.80
C PHE A 199 1.54 19.97 -21.83
N SER A 200 1.86 20.71 -20.79
CA SER A 200 3.17 21.29 -20.49
C SER A 200 3.87 20.58 -19.32
N LEU A 201 5.18 20.74 -19.21
CA LEU A 201 6.00 20.17 -18.13
C LEU A 201 6.35 21.26 -17.14
N HIS A 202 5.95 21.05 -15.88
CA HIS A 202 6.29 21.92 -14.77
C HIS A 202 7.30 21.23 -13.85
N HIS A 203 8.23 21.99 -13.27
CA HIS A 203 9.36 21.46 -12.51
C HIS A 203 9.31 21.98 -11.07
N TRP A 204 8.96 21.12 -10.14
CA TRP A 204 8.90 21.46 -8.72
C TRP A 204 10.08 20.85 -7.97
N TYR A 205 10.80 21.66 -7.25
CA TYR A 205 12.03 21.26 -6.59
C TYR A 205 11.79 20.75 -5.19
N TRP A 206 12.35 19.58 -4.88
CA TRP A 206 12.25 19.02 -3.55
C TRP A 206 12.92 19.87 -2.49
N ALA A 207 12.22 20.08 -1.37
CA ALA A 207 12.84 20.53 -0.13
C ALA A 207 13.70 19.44 0.51
N ASP A 208 13.28 18.17 0.34
CA ASP A 208 14.05 16.98 0.63
C ASP A 208 15.02 16.73 -0.54
N ARG A 209 16.23 17.22 -0.44
CA ARG A 209 17.19 17.26 -1.55
C ARG A 209 17.87 15.92 -1.84
N SER A 210 17.66 14.91 -1.00
CA SER A 210 18.30 13.60 -1.11
C SER A 210 17.27 12.48 -0.98
N GLU A 211 17.07 11.72 -2.07
CA GLU A 211 16.12 10.60 -2.11
C GLU A 211 16.74 9.32 -1.55
N PHE A 212 18.02 9.10 -1.82
CA PHE A 212 18.73 7.91 -1.40
C PHE A 212 19.76 8.24 -0.33
N VAL A 213 19.41 7.94 0.89
CA VAL A 213 20.24 8.18 2.08
C VAL A 213 20.36 6.90 2.87
N ILE A 214 21.59 6.51 3.17
CA ILE A 214 21.87 5.37 4.04
C ILE A 214 21.99 5.89 5.47
N HIS A 215 21.23 5.29 6.36
CA HIS A 215 21.18 5.63 7.78
C HIS A 215 21.77 4.47 8.59
N PRO A 216 23.04 4.57 9.05
CA PRO A 216 23.61 3.61 9.98
C PRO A 216 22.93 3.73 11.36
N ASN A 217 22.49 2.60 11.94
CA ASN A 217 21.84 2.61 13.24
C ASN A 217 22.85 2.69 14.39
N LEU A 218 23.07 3.88 14.90
CA LEU A 218 24.01 4.09 16.03
C LEU A 218 23.49 3.52 17.36
N ASN A 219 22.19 3.26 17.43
CA ASN A 219 21.52 2.68 18.60
C ASN A 219 21.24 1.17 18.44
N ARG A 220 21.98 0.47 17.54
CA ARG A 220 21.77 -0.95 17.26
C ARG A 220 21.58 -1.73 18.56
N HIS A 221 20.45 -2.44 18.67
CA HIS A 221 20.16 -3.28 19.83
C HIS A 221 21.21 -4.39 19.97
N VAL A 222 21.71 -4.55 21.18
CA VAL A 222 22.63 -5.64 21.54
C VAL A 222 21.82 -6.72 22.24
N VAL A 223 21.79 -7.91 21.65
CA VAL A 223 21.09 -9.07 22.23
C VAL A 223 21.71 -9.39 23.60
N PRO A 224 20.92 -9.61 24.66
CA PRO A 224 21.46 -9.98 25.96
C PRO A 224 22.29 -11.26 25.89
N GLU A 225 23.44 -11.29 26.61
CA GLU A 225 24.33 -12.46 26.65
C GLU A 225 23.63 -13.69 27.22
N SER A 226 22.65 -13.46 28.12
CA SER A 226 21.84 -14.53 28.72
C SER A 226 20.88 -15.19 27.73
N GLU A 227 20.51 -14.52 26.64
CA GLU A 227 19.63 -15.08 25.61
C GLU A 227 20.42 -15.87 24.57
N ASP A 228 21.50 -15.26 24.02
CA ASP A 228 22.33 -15.86 22.99
C ASP A 228 23.74 -15.23 23.01
N PRO A 229 24.74 -15.93 23.59
CA PRO A 229 26.10 -15.40 23.70
C PRO A 229 26.79 -15.11 22.35
N GLU A 230 26.45 -15.87 21.30
CA GLU A 230 27.04 -15.69 19.97
C GLU A 230 26.47 -14.44 19.30
N ARG A 231 25.14 -14.29 19.31
CA ARG A 231 24.46 -13.08 18.84
C ARG A 231 24.79 -11.85 19.69
N HIS A 232 24.98 -12.01 21.00
CA HIS A 232 25.49 -10.92 21.86
C HIS A 232 26.79 -10.36 21.30
N ARG A 233 27.74 -11.24 21.05
CA ARG A 233 29.06 -10.84 20.53
C ARG A 233 28.95 -10.15 19.18
N GLU A 234 28.23 -10.75 18.25
CA GLU A 234 28.00 -10.18 16.91
C GLU A 234 27.36 -8.79 16.99
N THR A 235 26.25 -8.67 17.71
CA THR A 235 25.49 -7.41 17.77
C THR A 235 26.26 -6.31 18.51
N LYS A 236 27.07 -6.65 19.50
CA LYS A 236 27.96 -5.73 20.20
C LYS A 236 29.07 -5.22 19.28
N GLN A 237 29.68 -6.10 18.48
CA GLN A 237 30.71 -5.71 17.50
C GLN A 237 30.11 -4.84 16.40
N LYS A 238 28.93 -5.17 15.87
CA LYS A 238 28.21 -4.34 14.89
C LYS A 238 27.93 -2.95 15.45
N ARG A 239 27.38 -2.86 16.67
CA ARG A 239 27.12 -1.57 17.31
C ARG A 239 28.39 -0.74 17.47
N ALA A 240 29.49 -1.36 17.86
CA ALA A 240 30.79 -0.69 17.99
C ALA A 240 31.27 -0.10 16.66
N LEU A 241 31.20 -0.90 15.55
CA LEU A 241 31.59 -0.43 14.23
C LEU A 241 30.67 0.66 13.70
N LEU A 242 29.34 0.53 13.84
CA LEU A 242 28.40 1.57 13.43
C LEU A 242 28.62 2.90 14.16
N ASN A 243 29.12 2.87 15.41
CA ASN A 243 29.49 4.06 16.17
C ASN A 243 30.88 4.60 15.87
N ASP A 244 31.79 3.81 15.24
CA ASP A 244 33.10 4.29 14.81
C ASP A 244 32.96 5.20 13.57
N VAL A 245 33.35 6.45 13.69
CA VAL A 245 33.27 7.39 12.58
C VAL A 245 34.14 6.99 11.38
N ARG A 246 35.26 6.29 11.62
CA ARG A 246 36.15 5.81 10.57
C ARG A 246 35.48 4.75 9.71
N PHE A 247 34.68 3.87 10.33
CA PHE A 247 33.86 2.89 9.61
C PHE A 247 32.84 3.56 8.70
N ARG A 248 32.07 4.55 9.22
CA ARG A 248 31.07 5.26 8.39
C ARG A 248 31.72 6.07 7.28
N ARG A 249 32.88 6.71 7.52
CA ARG A 249 33.64 7.41 6.47
C ARG A 249 34.11 6.44 5.41
N ALA A 250 34.61 5.27 5.79
CA ALA A 250 35.03 4.23 4.86
C ALA A 250 33.86 3.75 3.99
N LEU A 251 32.71 3.50 4.58
CA LEU A 251 31.50 3.15 3.84
C LEU A 251 31.10 4.24 2.83
N SER A 252 31.23 5.52 3.21
CA SER A 252 30.91 6.65 2.32
C SER A 252 31.88 6.78 1.15
N LEU A 253 33.20 6.67 1.42
CA LEU A 253 34.26 6.78 0.40
C LEU A 253 34.29 5.61 -0.57
N ALA A 254 33.78 4.46 -0.18
CA ALA A 254 33.74 3.27 -1.03
C ALA A 254 32.65 3.33 -2.11
N ILE A 255 31.67 4.23 -2.02
CA ILE A 255 30.52 4.32 -2.95
C ILE A 255 30.88 5.09 -4.20
N ASP A 256 30.72 4.46 -5.37
CA ASP A 256 30.78 5.13 -6.68
C ASP A 256 29.45 5.81 -6.99
N ARG A 257 29.33 7.06 -6.56
CA ARG A 257 28.12 7.87 -6.71
C ARG A 257 27.82 8.23 -8.15
N ASP A 258 28.84 8.44 -8.97
CA ASP A 258 28.70 8.82 -10.37
C ASP A 258 28.04 7.68 -11.16
N ARG A 259 28.40 6.43 -10.89
CA ARG A 259 27.77 5.23 -11.46
C ARG A 259 26.28 5.15 -11.11
N ILE A 260 25.93 5.44 -9.86
CA ILE A 260 24.53 5.43 -9.39
C ILE A 260 23.75 6.58 -10.03
N ILE A 261 24.31 7.79 -10.08
CA ILE A 261 23.69 8.97 -10.69
C ILE A 261 23.42 8.77 -12.16
N GLU A 262 24.35 8.14 -12.89
CA GLU A 262 24.16 7.82 -14.29
C GLU A 262 23.00 6.84 -14.49
N ALA A 263 22.94 5.81 -13.66
CA ALA A 263 21.89 4.78 -13.74
C ALA A 263 20.49 5.30 -13.38
N GLU A 264 20.38 6.06 -12.29
CA GLU A 264 19.08 6.49 -11.75
C GLU A 264 18.59 7.81 -12.34
N TYR A 265 19.52 8.73 -12.62
CA TYR A 265 19.20 10.12 -12.98
C TYR A 265 19.83 10.59 -14.28
N GLN A 266 20.37 9.65 -15.09
CA GLN A 266 20.97 9.96 -16.42
C GLN A 266 22.03 11.07 -16.34
N GLY A 267 22.84 11.10 -15.28
CA GLY A 267 23.87 12.10 -15.07
C GLY A 267 23.39 13.53 -14.77
N THR A 268 22.10 13.73 -14.50
CA THR A 268 21.52 15.08 -14.33
C THR A 268 21.68 15.68 -12.93
N THR A 269 22.12 14.88 -11.98
CA THR A 269 22.34 15.31 -10.58
C THR A 269 23.83 15.25 -10.24
N ARG A 270 24.17 15.53 -9.00
CA ARG A 270 25.56 15.51 -8.52
C ARG A 270 25.69 14.76 -7.20
N PRO A 271 26.85 14.18 -6.90
CA PRO A 271 27.16 13.63 -5.59
C PRO A 271 26.92 14.65 -4.48
N SER A 272 26.30 14.21 -3.38
CA SER A 272 26.04 15.07 -2.22
C SER A 272 25.74 14.24 -0.97
N GLN A 273 26.14 14.74 0.18
CA GLN A 273 25.53 14.32 1.44
C GLN A 273 24.15 14.98 1.59
N PRO A 274 23.24 14.45 2.45
CA PRO A 274 22.04 15.17 2.84
C PRO A 274 22.42 16.51 3.47
N ALA A 275 22.07 17.59 2.78
CA ALA A 275 22.48 18.94 3.19
C ALA A 275 21.61 20.03 2.57
N PRO A 276 21.41 21.17 3.25
CA PRO A 276 20.80 22.36 2.68
C PRO A 276 21.51 22.80 1.38
N GLY A 277 20.72 23.14 0.37
CA GLY A 277 21.26 23.62 -0.91
C GLY A 277 21.73 25.07 -0.87
N ARG A 278 22.36 25.52 -1.97
CA ARG A 278 22.88 26.89 -2.12
C ARG A 278 21.80 27.97 -1.99
N ASP A 279 20.58 27.62 -2.28
CA ASP A 279 19.37 28.44 -2.17
C ASP A 279 18.81 28.51 -0.76
N SER A 280 19.30 27.68 0.16
CA SER A 280 18.91 27.68 1.57
C SER A 280 19.78 28.66 2.39
N PRO A 281 19.18 29.41 3.35
CA PRO A 281 19.95 30.21 4.29
C PRO A 281 20.88 29.39 5.22
N PHE A 282 20.64 28.06 5.28
CA PHE A 282 21.40 27.09 6.07
C PHE A 282 22.51 26.40 5.26
N TYR A 283 22.78 26.84 4.03
CA TYR A 283 23.82 26.23 3.21
C TYR A 283 25.16 26.14 3.94
N GLU A 284 25.71 24.94 4.00
CA GLU A 284 27.01 24.62 4.63
C GLU A 284 27.82 23.70 3.69
N PRO A 285 28.77 24.25 2.93
CA PRO A 285 29.55 23.48 1.94
C PRO A 285 30.27 22.29 2.56
N ALA A 286 30.79 22.44 3.77
CA ALA A 286 31.52 21.37 4.47
C ALA A 286 30.66 20.10 4.64
N LEU A 287 29.33 20.21 4.73
CA LEU A 287 28.44 19.06 4.81
C LEU A 287 28.14 18.49 3.43
N ASN A 288 27.83 19.35 2.44
CA ASN A 288 27.49 18.87 1.08
C ASN A 288 28.59 17.95 0.51
N ASP A 289 29.86 18.32 0.72
CA ASP A 289 31.01 17.68 0.09
C ASP A 289 31.77 16.71 1.04
N ALA A 290 31.18 16.39 2.21
CA ALA A 290 31.83 15.55 3.21
C ALA A 290 31.93 14.08 2.78
N PHE A 291 33.12 13.60 2.48
CA PHE A 291 33.42 12.19 2.14
C PHE A 291 32.53 11.63 1.01
N ILE A 292 32.27 12.45 -0.02
CA ILE A 292 31.47 12.07 -1.20
C ILE A 292 32.32 11.53 -2.35
N GLU A 293 33.63 11.75 -2.32
CA GLU A 293 34.58 11.22 -3.29
C GLU A 293 34.61 9.70 -3.31
N HIS A 294 34.78 9.09 -4.49
CA HIS A 294 35.02 7.67 -4.61
C HIS A 294 36.51 7.40 -4.42
N ASP A 295 36.89 6.92 -3.24
CA ASP A 295 38.28 6.64 -2.85
C ASP A 295 38.37 5.29 -2.10
N PRO A 296 38.34 4.17 -2.82
CA PRO A 296 38.42 2.83 -2.24
C PRO A 296 39.71 2.55 -1.47
N GLU A 297 40.84 3.18 -1.85
CA GLU A 297 42.14 3.03 -1.16
C GLU A 297 42.08 3.64 0.24
N ARG A 298 41.61 4.86 0.34
CA ARG A 298 41.40 5.54 1.61
C ARG A 298 40.34 4.86 2.47
N ALA A 299 39.27 4.34 1.86
CA ALA A 299 38.27 3.51 2.54
C ALA A 299 38.92 2.26 3.15
N GLY A 300 39.74 1.54 2.37
CA GLY A 300 40.51 0.40 2.84
C GLY A 300 41.45 0.74 4.01
N ALA A 301 42.19 1.84 3.92
CA ALA A 301 43.08 2.28 4.99
C ALA A 301 42.34 2.63 6.31
N LEU A 302 41.14 3.23 6.22
CA LEU A 302 40.31 3.49 7.38
C LEU A 302 39.78 2.20 8.02
N LEU A 303 39.40 1.21 7.23
CA LEU A 303 38.98 -0.13 7.72
C LEU A 303 40.14 -0.88 8.39
N ASP A 304 41.35 -0.79 7.83
CA ASP A 304 42.56 -1.38 8.44
C ASP A 304 42.89 -0.68 9.76
N ALA A 305 42.73 0.63 9.84
CA ALA A 305 42.99 1.43 11.06
C ALA A 305 42.04 1.13 12.23
N ILE A 306 40.89 0.49 11.99
CA ILE A 306 39.95 0.03 13.02
C ILE A 306 40.09 -1.47 13.34
N GLY A 307 41.12 -2.13 12.77
CA GLY A 307 41.43 -3.53 13.05
C GLY A 307 40.71 -4.56 12.17
N LEU A 308 40.08 -4.12 11.08
CA LEU A 308 39.44 -5.03 10.12
C LEU A 308 40.40 -5.45 9.01
N THR A 309 41.56 -6.02 9.38
CA THR A 309 42.66 -6.39 8.44
C THR A 309 42.52 -7.78 7.89
N GLU A 310 41.90 -8.69 8.64
CA GLU A 310 41.71 -10.07 8.24
C GLU A 310 40.57 -10.27 7.27
N ARG A 311 40.70 -11.23 6.34
CA ARG A 311 39.71 -11.55 5.34
C ARG A 311 39.34 -13.03 5.37
N ASP A 312 38.07 -13.34 5.16
CA ASP A 312 37.60 -14.71 4.98
C ASP A 312 37.98 -15.26 3.58
N TRP A 313 37.64 -16.53 3.34
CA TRP A 313 37.96 -17.22 2.09
C TRP A 313 37.22 -16.64 0.84
N GLU A 314 36.17 -15.85 1.04
CA GLU A 314 35.45 -15.12 -0.01
C GLU A 314 36.03 -13.72 -0.25
N GLY A 315 37.05 -13.31 0.53
CA GLY A 315 37.72 -12.01 0.40
C GLY A 315 37.10 -10.88 1.24
N TYR A 316 36.07 -11.16 2.02
CA TYR A 316 35.46 -10.17 2.92
C TYR A 316 36.23 -10.05 4.23
N ARG A 317 36.25 -8.84 4.78
CA ARG A 317 36.82 -8.56 6.10
C ARG A 317 36.01 -9.25 7.19
N THR A 318 36.70 -9.72 8.23
CA THR A 318 36.13 -10.35 9.42
C THR A 318 36.13 -9.39 10.60
N PHE A 319 35.36 -9.70 11.62
CA PHE A 319 35.52 -9.04 12.92
C PHE A 319 36.92 -9.30 13.47
N PRO A 320 37.44 -8.48 14.44
CA PRO A 320 38.78 -8.70 15.02
C PRO A 320 38.99 -10.06 15.70
N ASP A 321 37.91 -10.76 16.05
CA ASP A 321 37.97 -12.12 16.60
C ASP A 321 37.95 -13.22 15.52
N GLY A 322 38.04 -12.86 14.23
CA GLY A 322 37.98 -13.76 13.09
C GLY A 322 36.58 -14.21 12.69
N SER A 323 35.56 -13.84 13.44
CA SER A 323 34.17 -14.21 13.09
C SER A 323 33.66 -13.44 11.86
N ARG A 324 32.68 -14.04 11.17
CA ARG A 324 32.11 -13.52 9.93
C ARG A 324 31.35 -12.21 10.19
N MET A 325 31.72 -11.17 9.47
CA MET A 325 31.09 -9.84 9.54
C MET A 325 30.06 -9.70 8.41
N THR A 326 28.77 -9.60 8.74
CA THR A 326 27.70 -9.37 7.77
C THR A 326 26.75 -8.32 8.27
N PHE A 327 26.57 -7.25 7.49
CA PHE A 327 25.56 -6.22 7.73
C PHE A 327 24.37 -6.38 6.79
N PHE A 328 23.25 -5.77 7.14
CA PHE A 328 22.03 -5.75 6.32
C PHE A 328 21.63 -4.32 6.00
N LEU A 329 21.37 -4.05 4.72
CA LEU A 329 20.83 -2.79 4.24
C LEU A 329 19.35 -2.99 3.92
N ASN A 330 18.48 -2.55 4.83
CA ASN A 330 17.02 -2.70 4.71
C ASN A 330 16.41 -1.53 3.93
N TYR A 331 15.46 -1.81 3.03
CA TYR A 331 14.69 -0.83 2.26
C TYR A 331 13.30 -1.35 1.92
N THR A 332 12.35 -0.46 1.57
CA THR A 332 10.94 -0.85 1.32
C THR A 332 10.55 -0.76 -0.14
N HIS A 333 10.95 0.29 -0.84
CA HIS A 333 10.49 0.58 -2.19
C HIS A 333 11.35 -0.11 -3.25
N ALA A 334 10.69 -0.66 -4.27
CA ALA A 334 11.37 -1.30 -5.39
C ALA A 334 12.36 -0.38 -6.13
N LYS A 335 12.09 0.94 -6.16
CA LYS A 335 13.01 1.95 -6.72
C LYS A 335 14.34 2.06 -5.99
N MET A 336 14.42 1.59 -4.75
CA MET A 336 15.66 1.57 -3.96
C MET A 336 16.53 0.34 -4.22
N ALA A 337 16.00 -0.66 -4.93
CA ALA A 337 16.66 -1.93 -5.13
C ALA A 337 17.95 -1.80 -5.96
N ASP A 338 17.90 -1.02 -7.03
CA ASP A 338 19.06 -0.83 -7.91
C ASP A 338 20.16 -0.05 -7.19
N VAL A 339 19.80 1.01 -6.43
CA VAL A 339 20.74 1.75 -5.59
C VAL A 339 21.35 0.86 -4.51
N ALA A 340 20.54 0.05 -3.82
CA ALA A 340 21.02 -0.90 -2.82
C ALA A 340 21.99 -1.92 -3.43
N TYR A 341 21.73 -2.38 -4.65
CA TYR A 341 22.61 -3.27 -5.38
C TYR A 341 23.97 -2.61 -5.67
N PHE A 342 24.01 -1.41 -6.25
CA PHE A 342 25.24 -0.70 -6.52
C PHE A 342 26.06 -0.44 -5.26
N VAL A 343 25.42 0.06 -4.21
CA VAL A 343 26.08 0.33 -2.93
C VAL A 343 26.65 -0.94 -2.30
N THR A 344 25.91 -2.04 -2.31
CA THR A 344 26.41 -3.32 -1.72
C THR A 344 27.51 -3.93 -2.56
N ASP A 345 27.51 -3.69 -3.88
CA ASP A 345 28.56 -4.09 -4.81
C ASP A 345 29.87 -3.32 -4.54
N ASP A 346 29.81 -2.00 -4.39
CA ASP A 346 30.95 -1.14 -4.05
C ASP A 346 31.54 -1.52 -2.67
N TRP A 347 30.71 -1.77 -1.68
CA TRP A 347 31.16 -2.22 -0.36
C TRP A 347 31.77 -3.61 -0.38
N ARG A 348 31.34 -4.49 -1.29
CA ARG A 348 31.99 -5.79 -1.52
C ARG A 348 33.42 -5.59 -2.02
N GLU A 349 33.67 -4.65 -2.93
CA GLU A 349 35.01 -4.33 -3.41
C GLU A 349 35.92 -3.82 -2.28
N ALA A 350 35.39 -3.02 -1.36
CA ALA A 350 36.09 -2.61 -0.15
C ALA A 350 36.28 -3.76 0.89
N GLY A 351 35.66 -4.91 0.64
CA GLY A 351 35.71 -6.09 1.51
C GLY A 351 34.69 -6.08 2.63
N VAL A 352 33.69 -5.21 2.60
CA VAL A 352 32.62 -5.19 3.60
C VAL A 352 31.40 -5.95 3.07
N ARG A 353 31.01 -7.02 3.79
CA ARG A 353 29.84 -7.83 3.42
C ARG A 353 28.56 -7.15 3.88
N VAL A 354 27.78 -6.66 2.94
CA VAL A 354 26.45 -6.11 3.17
C VAL A 354 25.44 -6.79 2.25
N VAL A 355 24.30 -7.16 2.81
CA VAL A 355 23.20 -7.80 2.07
C VAL A 355 22.02 -6.83 2.00
N GLY A 356 21.64 -6.44 0.78
CA GLY A 356 20.42 -5.67 0.55
C GLY A 356 19.18 -6.51 0.82
N ARG A 357 18.23 -5.98 1.60
CA ARG A 357 16.96 -6.64 1.94
C ARG A 357 15.80 -5.73 1.64
N GLN A 358 15.01 -6.09 0.66
CA GLN A 358 13.69 -5.46 0.49
C GLN A 358 12.73 -6.04 1.52
N GLN A 359 12.10 -5.19 2.29
CA GLN A 359 11.13 -5.56 3.32
C GLN A 359 9.77 -4.92 3.03
N GLY A 360 8.69 -5.52 3.48
CA GLY A 360 7.40 -4.84 3.60
C GLY A 360 7.50 -3.68 4.59
N SER A 361 6.71 -2.63 4.42
CA SER A 361 6.80 -1.42 5.24
C SER A 361 6.68 -1.73 6.74
N ARG A 362 5.80 -2.65 7.14
CA ARG A 362 5.64 -3.07 8.53
C ARG A 362 6.92 -3.63 9.13
N LEU A 363 7.50 -4.65 8.50
CA LEU A 363 8.73 -5.29 8.99
C LEU A 363 9.88 -4.29 9.05
N PHE A 364 9.98 -3.41 8.04
CA PHE A 364 10.98 -2.36 8.01
C PHE A 364 10.84 -1.42 9.22
N TYR A 365 9.63 -1.00 9.53
CA TYR A 365 9.37 -0.11 10.67
C TYR A 365 9.51 -0.85 12.00
N ALA A 366 9.11 -2.11 12.09
CA ALA A 366 9.29 -2.94 13.28
C ALA A 366 10.78 -3.15 13.62
N ASP A 367 11.61 -3.53 12.64
CA ASP A 367 13.05 -3.65 12.80
C ASP A 367 13.70 -2.33 13.27
N LYS A 368 13.20 -1.20 12.78
CA LYS A 368 13.65 0.13 13.20
C LYS A 368 13.22 0.45 14.63
N ALA A 369 11.95 0.23 14.95
CA ALA A 369 11.41 0.54 16.28
C ALA A 369 12.07 -0.29 17.37
N THR A 370 12.40 -1.56 17.11
CA THR A 370 13.15 -2.42 18.02
C THR A 370 14.66 -2.21 17.97
N LEU A 371 15.15 -1.26 17.16
CA LEU A 371 16.57 -0.96 16.96
C LEU A 371 17.39 -2.17 16.44
N ARG A 372 16.74 -3.17 15.82
CA ARG A 372 17.38 -4.41 15.37
C ARG A 372 18.05 -4.32 14.00
N HIS A 373 17.70 -3.32 13.19
CA HIS A 373 18.34 -3.08 11.89
C HIS A 373 19.79 -2.63 12.03
N ASP A 374 20.62 -2.90 11.01
CA ASP A 374 21.99 -2.43 10.93
C ASP A 374 22.08 -1.10 10.16
N LEU A 375 21.61 -1.10 8.92
CA LEU A 375 21.57 0.02 7.99
C LEU A 375 20.20 0.12 7.35
N SER A 376 19.70 1.31 7.13
CA SER A 376 18.47 1.52 6.35
C SER A 376 18.71 2.48 5.19
N LEU A 377 18.17 2.15 4.00
CA LEU A 377 18.13 3.05 2.85
C LEU A 377 16.76 3.73 2.82
N TRP A 378 16.75 5.04 2.94
CA TRP A 378 15.54 5.86 2.99
C TRP A 378 15.84 7.24 2.39
N ASN A 379 14.84 8.13 2.32
CA ASN A 379 15.06 9.51 1.96
C ASN A 379 15.61 10.33 3.13
N SER A 380 16.06 11.52 2.84
CA SER A 380 16.29 12.58 3.81
C SER A 380 14.97 13.24 4.24
N ASN A 381 15.05 14.42 4.85
CA ASN A 381 13.86 15.22 5.20
C ASN A 381 14.17 16.69 5.24
N ASN A 382 13.36 17.51 4.62
CA ASN A 382 13.38 18.97 4.55
C ASN A 382 14.75 19.63 4.77
N GLU A 383 15.73 19.33 3.95
CA GLU A 383 17.07 19.91 4.05
C GLU A 383 17.06 21.40 3.73
N HIS A 384 16.05 21.89 2.98
CA HIS A 384 15.94 23.29 2.63
C HIS A 384 15.66 24.19 3.84
N LEU A 385 14.75 23.77 4.73
CA LEU A 385 14.39 24.48 5.95
C LEU A 385 14.50 23.58 7.19
N PRO A 386 15.71 23.22 7.60
CA PRO A 386 15.93 22.17 8.61
C PRO A 386 15.49 22.56 10.02
N LEU A 387 15.10 23.81 10.28
CA LEU A 387 14.52 24.21 11.57
C LEU A 387 13.08 23.75 11.76
N ILE A 388 12.34 23.53 10.67
CA ILE A 388 10.98 22.99 10.71
C ILE A 388 11.07 21.51 11.10
N GLU A 389 11.99 20.79 10.46
CA GLU A 389 12.18 19.37 10.67
C GLU A 389 13.69 19.01 10.67
N ALA A 390 14.26 18.91 11.86
CA ALA A 390 15.71 18.71 12.04
C ALA A 390 16.13 17.22 12.03
N ARG A 391 15.22 16.28 11.91
CA ARG A 391 15.42 14.85 12.18
C ARG A 391 16.50 14.15 11.34
N CYS A 392 16.85 14.68 10.16
CA CYS A 392 17.95 14.16 9.36
C CYS A 392 19.32 14.46 10.00
N PHE A 393 19.47 15.67 10.55
CA PHE A 393 20.71 16.16 11.08
C PHE A 393 20.87 15.96 12.59
N LEU A 394 19.75 15.78 13.29
CA LEU A 394 19.69 15.65 14.73
C LEU A 394 18.56 14.70 15.14
N PRO A 395 18.80 13.72 16.02
CA PRO A 395 17.78 12.73 16.37
C PRO A 395 16.77 13.30 17.36
N VAL A 396 15.80 14.06 16.86
CA VAL A 396 14.77 14.76 17.67
C VAL A 396 13.38 14.16 17.55
N ARG A 397 13.17 13.20 16.63
CA ARG A 397 11.87 12.56 16.40
C ARG A 397 12.03 11.08 16.05
N GLY A 398 10.92 10.34 16.16
CA GLY A 398 10.86 8.89 15.87
C GLY A 398 11.32 8.45 14.49
N GLU A 399 11.40 9.38 13.52
CA GLU A 399 11.92 9.11 12.18
C GLU A 399 13.39 9.46 11.97
N SER A 400 14.11 9.78 13.04
CA SER A 400 15.57 9.98 13.01
C SER A 400 16.28 8.63 12.83
N ASN A 401 16.26 8.08 11.62
CA ASN A 401 16.60 6.71 11.28
C ASN A 401 17.99 6.24 11.77
N TRP A 402 18.96 7.15 11.90
CA TRP A 402 20.30 6.81 12.36
C TRP A 402 20.46 6.82 13.89
N GLY A 403 19.53 7.44 14.63
CA GLY A 403 19.64 7.64 16.07
C GLY A 403 18.29 7.57 16.80
N LEU A 404 17.45 6.61 16.47
CA LEU A 404 16.09 6.50 17.02
C LEU A 404 16.06 6.35 18.55
N GLY A 405 17.02 5.65 19.14
CA GLY A 405 17.12 5.56 20.60
C GLY A 405 17.48 6.90 21.24
N PHE A 406 18.34 7.70 20.61
CA PHE A 406 18.65 9.05 21.04
C PHE A 406 17.42 9.98 20.93
N ALA A 407 16.65 9.85 19.83
CA ALA A 407 15.42 10.59 19.63
C ALA A 407 14.40 10.30 20.73
N ARG A 408 14.18 9.03 21.08
CA ARG A 408 13.31 8.63 22.19
C ARG A 408 13.75 9.21 23.52
N TRP A 409 15.03 9.15 23.81
CA TRP A 409 15.58 9.74 25.01
C TRP A 409 15.32 11.25 25.08
N TYR A 410 15.56 11.97 23.97
CA TYR A 410 15.35 13.41 23.90
C TYR A 410 13.87 13.80 24.00
N GLN A 411 12.98 13.13 23.27
CA GLN A 411 11.54 13.42 23.26
C GLN A 411 10.88 13.22 24.62
N ASN A 412 11.36 12.24 25.39
CA ASN A 412 10.82 11.93 26.71
C ASN A 412 11.57 12.66 27.85
N GLY A 413 12.13 13.82 27.57
CA GLY A 413 12.67 14.71 28.60
C GLY A 413 14.06 14.31 29.12
N GLY A 414 14.73 13.30 28.56
CA GLY A 414 16.04 12.86 29.03
C GLY A 414 17.10 13.97 29.04
N PHE A 415 17.06 14.89 28.06
CA PHE A 415 17.94 16.05 28.03
C PHE A 415 17.75 16.98 29.25
N TYR A 416 16.56 17.03 29.80
CA TYR A 416 16.20 17.85 30.96
C TYR A 416 16.27 17.08 32.28
N GLY A 417 16.70 15.82 32.23
CA GLY A 417 16.88 14.98 33.42
C GLY A 417 15.59 14.35 33.94
N ASP A 418 14.58 14.17 33.08
CA ASP A 418 13.35 13.48 33.46
C ASP A 418 13.65 12.00 33.76
N PRO A 419 13.39 11.52 34.99
CA PRO A 419 13.65 10.13 35.36
C PRO A 419 12.73 9.13 34.65
N ALA A 420 11.55 9.56 34.16
CA ALA A 420 10.62 8.70 33.45
C ALA A 420 11.22 8.09 32.17
N VAL A 421 12.25 8.74 31.60
CA VAL A 421 12.93 8.25 30.40
C VAL A 421 13.61 6.88 30.58
N GLU A 422 14.00 6.51 31.83
CA GLU A 422 14.59 5.22 32.13
C GLU A 422 13.63 4.06 31.90
N GLY A 423 12.31 4.31 31.98
CA GLY A 423 11.24 3.35 31.70
C GLY A 423 10.88 3.24 30.22
N ILE A 424 11.35 4.11 29.35
CA ILE A 424 10.98 4.12 27.92
C ILE A 424 11.76 3.05 27.15
N PRO A 425 11.09 2.06 26.54
CA PRO A 425 11.73 0.99 25.78
C PRO A 425 12.59 1.54 24.63
N GLY A 426 13.86 1.16 24.59
CA GLY A 426 14.78 1.57 23.54
C GLY A 426 15.25 3.02 23.58
N ALA A 427 14.94 3.78 24.62
CA ALA A 427 15.57 5.08 24.86
C ALA A 427 17.06 4.88 25.19
N VAL A 428 17.92 5.67 24.55
CA VAL A 428 19.37 5.59 24.73
C VAL A 428 19.93 6.99 24.98
N ALA A 429 20.53 7.23 26.13
CA ALA A 429 21.21 8.50 26.41
C ALA A 429 22.47 8.63 25.51
N PRO A 430 22.68 9.79 24.86
CA PRO A 430 23.94 10.07 24.19
C PRO A 430 25.10 10.14 25.19
N GLU A 431 26.32 9.89 24.70
CA GLU A 431 27.52 10.03 25.49
C GLU A 431 27.67 11.47 26.01
N PRO A 432 27.87 11.69 27.34
CA PRO A 432 28.05 13.00 27.89
C PRO A 432 29.25 13.74 27.24
N GLY A 433 29.02 14.98 26.76
CA GLY A 433 30.04 15.73 26.03
C GLY A 433 30.35 15.19 24.61
N GLY A 434 29.68 14.13 24.18
CA GLY A 434 29.77 13.57 22.83
C GLY A 434 29.19 14.50 21.76
N ALA A 435 29.37 14.12 20.48
CA ALA A 435 28.93 14.98 19.38
C ALA A 435 27.40 15.15 19.32
N VAL A 436 26.63 14.10 19.61
CA VAL A 436 25.18 14.14 19.65
C VAL A 436 24.68 15.03 20.78
N MET A 437 25.28 14.90 21.99
CA MET A 437 24.93 15.76 23.11
C MET A 437 25.20 17.25 22.80
N ARG A 438 26.35 17.56 22.20
CA ARG A 438 26.67 18.94 21.76
C ARG A 438 25.70 19.44 20.70
N ALA A 439 25.23 18.58 19.82
CA ALA A 439 24.24 18.97 18.84
C ALA A 439 22.89 19.28 19.50
N TYR A 440 22.47 18.54 20.53
CA TYR A 440 21.28 18.88 21.33
C TYR A 440 21.46 20.22 22.07
N GLU A 441 22.59 20.46 22.70
CA GLU A 441 22.89 21.74 23.38
C GLU A 441 22.77 22.94 22.41
N LEU A 442 23.26 22.79 21.18
CA LEU A 442 23.12 23.81 20.14
C LEU A 442 21.66 23.98 19.72
N TYR A 443 20.93 22.89 19.54
CA TYR A 443 19.53 22.94 19.12
C TYR A 443 18.62 23.56 20.19
N GLU A 444 18.87 23.32 21.47
CA GLU A 444 18.17 23.98 22.55
C GLU A 444 18.38 25.50 22.53
N ARG A 445 19.59 25.94 22.17
CA ARG A 445 19.87 27.38 21.96
C ARG A 445 19.13 27.92 20.74
N VAL A 446 19.04 27.15 19.62
CA VAL A 446 18.23 27.52 18.44
C VAL A 446 16.77 27.72 18.82
N LYS A 447 16.20 26.86 19.66
CA LYS A 447 14.81 26.96 20.12
C LYS A 447 14.60 28.18 21.02
N ALA A 448 15.60 28.55 21.79
CA ALA A 448 15.52 29.64 22.79
C ALA A 448 15.69 31.07 22.23
N THR A 449 16.09 31.20 20.96
CA THR A 449 16.26 32.54 20.35
C THR A 449 15.25 32.79 19.25
N GLY A 450 14.73 34.01 19.18
CA GLY A 450 13.89 34.49 18.07
C GLY A 450 14.70 35.15 16.94
N ASP A 451 16.02 35.35 17.14
CA ASP A 451 16.91 35.93 16.13
C ASP A 451 17.24 34.90 15.06
N ARG A 452 16.74 35.13 13.85
CA ARG A 452 16.94 34.22 12.70
C ARG A 452 18.41 34.06 12.31
N SER A 453 19.23 35.10 12.44
CA SER A 453 20.67 35.03 12.12
C SER A 453 21.39 34.14 13.14
N GLU A 454 21.10 34.31 14.44
CA GLU A 454 21.65 33.45 15.48
C GLU A 454 21.17 31.98 15.30
N GLN A 455 19.91 31.76 14.97
CA GLN A 455 19.38 30.43 14.67
C GLN A 455 20.15 29.75 13.52
N GLN A 456 20.41 30.49 12.44
CA GLN A 456 21.17 30.00 11.29
C GLN A 456 22.60 29.63 11.67
N ASP A 457 23.30 30.52 12.39
CA ASP A 457 24.68 30.27 12.80
C ASP A 457 24.82 29.09 13.77
N LEU A 458 23.90 28.96 14.72
CA LEU A 458 23.86 27.83 15.65
C LEU A 458 23.57 26.52 14.89
N PHE A 459 22.62 26.53 13.96
CA PHE A 459 22.27 25.31 13.21
C PHE A 459 23.40 24.92 12.26
N LYS A 460 24.08 25.85 11.60
CA LYS A 460 25.26 25.54 10.76
C LYS A 460 26.36 24.85 11.59
N ARG A 461 26.48 25.11 12.87
CA ARG A 461 27.40 24.35 13.74
C ARG A 461 26.96 22.91 13.93
N ILE A 462 25.65 22.64 13.99
CA ILE A 462 25.12 21.26 14.00
C ILE A 462 25.45 20.57 12.67
N LEU A 463 25.27 21.26 11.53
CA LEU A 463 25.59 20.73 10.20
C LEU A 463 27.08 20.37 10.06
N ARG A 464 27.98 21.18 10.65
CA ARG A 464 29.43 20.84 10.68
C ARG A 464 29.72 19.60 11.52
N LEU A 465 29.01 19.42 12.65
CA LEU A 465 29.11 18.16 13.40
C LEU A 465 28.64 16.96 12.59
N ALA A 466 27.53 17.09 11.83
CA ALA A 466 27.03 16.05 10.95
C ALA A 466 28.07 15.69 9.87
N ALA A 467 28.71 16.69 9.26
CA ALA A 467 29.80 16.52 8.28
C ALA A 467 30.98 15.76 8.86
N GLU A 468 31.45 16.17 10.05
CA GLU A 468 32.57 15.51 10.72
C GLU A 468 32.27 14.06 11.12
N ARG A 469 31.03 13.79 11.54
CA ARG A 469 30.65 12.50 12.12
C ARG A 469 30.04 11.53 11.12
N VAL A 470 29.64 12.00 9.94
CA VAL A 470 28.98 11.18 8.90
C VAL A 470 27.87 10.33 9.52
N TRP A 471 26.87 10.99 10.12
CA TRP A 471 25.75 10.30 10.74
C TRP A 471 24.84 9.64 9.71
N THR A 472 24.78 10.20 8.52
CA THR A 472 24.09 9.67 7.34
C THR A 472 25.04 9.64 6.15
N ILE A 473 24.78 8.79 5.17
CA ILE A 473 25.57 8.67 3.95
C ILE A 473 24.66 8.94 2.77
N GLY A 474 24.80 10.10 2.13
CA GLY A 474 24.04 10.48 0.94
C GLY A 474 24.65 9.94 -0.34
N ILE A 475 23.82 9.78 -1.34
CA ILE A 475 24.24 9.40 -2.69
C ILE A 475 24.35 10.65 -3.56
N SER A 476 23.23 11.36 -3.77
CA SER A 476 23.20 12.52 -4.67
C SER A 476 22.08 13.49 -4.28
N THR A 477 22.12 14.68 -4.86
CA THR A 477 20.93 15.52 -4.98
C THR A 477 19.90 14.86 -5.87
N VAL A 478 18.64 15.31 -5.81
CA VAL A 478 17.53 14.78 -6.63
C VAL A 478 17.20 15.72 -7.81
N PRO A 479 16.72 15.19 -8.94
CA PRO A 479 16.12 16.00 -9.98
C PRO A 479 14.78 16.58 -9.49
N PRO A 480 14.23 17.60 -10.16
CA PRO A 480 12.92 18.14 -9.80
C PRO A 480 11.81 17.10 -10.00
N HIS A 481 10.74 17.24 -9.22
CA HIS A 481 9.47 16.61 -9.55
C HIS A 481 8.94 17.13 -10.87
N VAL A 482 8.59 16.24 -11.77
CA VAL A 482 8.02 16.59 -13.08
C VAL A 482 6.52 16.44 -13.00
N TYR A 483 5.81 17.56 -13.18
CA TYR A 483 4.36 17.56 -13.29
C TYR A 483 3.95 17.74 -14.75
N LEU A 484 3.04 16.91 -15.22
CA LEU A 484 2.33 17.13 -16.46
C LEU A 484 1.05 17.92 -16.13
N VAL A 485 0.92 19.08 -16.76
CA VAL A 485 -0.20 20.00 -16.56
C VAL A 485 -0.87 20.19 -17.91
N ARG A 486 -2.19 19.98 -17.99
CA ARG A 486 -2.93 20.23 -19.24
C ARG A 486 -2.84 21.70 -19.61
N ASP A 487 -2.73 22.00 -20.90
CA ASP A 487 -2.55 23.37 -21.40
C ASP A 487 -3.76 24.29 -21.15
N ASP A 488 -4.94 23.72 -20.87
CA ASP A 488 -6.16 24.45 -20.50
C ASP A 488 -6.38 24.54 -18.98
N PHE A 489 -5.41 24.05 -18.17
CA PHE A 489 -5.48 24.04 -16.71
C PHE A 489 -4.51 25.06 -16.13
N GLU A 490 -5.05 26.18 -15.73
CA GLU A 490 -4.35 27.43 -15.45
C GLU A 490 -4.00 27.64 -13.96
N ASN A 491 -3.15 28.62 -13.69
CA ASN A 491 -2.63 29.01 -12.38
C ASN A 491 -1.74 27.98 -11.67
N VAL A 492 -1.36 26.89 -12.32
CA VAL A 492 -0.39 25.95 -11.80
C VAL A 492 1.01 26.54 -11.96
N PRO A 493 1.81 26.74 -10.89
CA PRO A 493 3.15 27.30 -11.04
C PRO A 493 4.06 26.39 -11.89
N GLU A 494 4.78 26.98 -12.86
CA GLU A 494 5.79 26.24 -13.63
C GLU A 494 6.91 25.72 -12.74
N THR A 495 7.25 26.49 -11.69
CA THR A 495 8.25 26.12 -10.69
C THR A 495 7.72 26.37 -9.28
N ALA A 496 7.90 25.40 -8.39
CA ALA A 496 7.52 25.51 -6.99
C ALA A 496 8.44 24.64 -6.10
N VAL A 497 8.33 24.79 -4.80
CA VAL A 497 8.97 23.88 -3.83
C VAL A 497 7.99 22.76 -3.51
N PHE A 498 8.43 21.51 -3.66
CA PHE A 498 7.70 20.33 -3.22
C PHE A 498 8.20 19.88 -1.85
N THR A 499 7.29 19.76 -0.89
CA THR A 499 7.60 19.22 0.44
C THR A 499 6.36 18.69 1.13
N TRP A 500 6.55 17.67 1.96
CA TRP A 500 5.52 17.15 2.86
C TRP A 500 5.19 18.13 4.00
N ASP A 501 6.14 18.97 4.44
CA ASP A 501 5.93 19.92 5.54
C ASP A 501 4.88 20.98 5.22
N PHE A 502 4.68 21.29 3.95
CA PHE A 502 3.65 22.22 3.49
C PHE A 502 2.54 21.51 2.69
N LEU A 503 2.51 20.20 2.75
CA LEU A 503 1.51 19.34 2.09
C LEU A 503 1.34 19.69 0.61
N SER A 504 2.45 19.75 -0.15
CA SER A 504 2.39 20.06 -1.59
C SER A 504 1.40 19.14 -2.33
N PRO A 505 0.53 19.68 -3.19
CA PRO A 505 0.53 21.02 -3.77
C PRO A 505 -0.16 22.13 -2.94
N GLY A 506 -0.51 21.91 -1.66
CA GLY A 506 -1.20 22.89 -0.81
C GLY A 506 -0.50 24.25 -0.74
N ASN A 507 0.84 24.27 -0.73
CA ASN A 507 1.64 25.50 -0.76
C ASN A 507 1.60 26.26 -2.10
N ALA A 508 1.03 25.65 -3.15
CA ALA A 508 0.80 26.30 -4.43
C ALA A 508 -0.64 26.84 -4.57
N TYR A 509 -1.44 26.71 -3.51
CA TYR A 509 -2.84 27.16 -3.45
C TYR A 509 -3.72 26.58 -4.58
N PRO A 510 -3.88 25.25 -4.64
CA PRO A 510 -4.62 24.57 -5.72
C PRO A 510 -6.09 24.99 -5.82
N GLU A 511 -6.65 25.59 -4.81
CA GLU A 511 -7.99 26.17 -4.83
C GLU A 511 -8.15 27.31 -5.85
N ARG A 512 -7.03 27.86 -6.35
CA ARG A 512 -6.99 28.90 -7.39
C ARG A 512 -6.76 28.34 -8.79
N PHE A 513 -6.57 27.02 -8.94
CA PHE A 513 -6.43 26.40 -10.25
C PHE A 513 -7.78 26.33 -10.93
N TYR A 514 -7.83 26.53 -12.25
CA TYR A 514 -9.07 26.53 -13.01
C TYR A 514 -8.86 26.04 -14.44
N PHE A 515 -9.94 25.72 -15.14
CA PHE A 515 -9.92 25.46 -16.58
C PHE A 515 -10.35 26.71 -17.35
N GLU A 516 -9.66 27.04 -18.45
CA GLU A 516 -10.03 28.17 -19.33
C GLU A 516 -11.47 28.03 -19.84
N ASP A 517 -11.86 26.84 -20.28
CA ASP A 517 -13.21 26.52 -20.67
C ASP A 517 -13.98 25.86 -19.51
N PRO A 518 -14.95 26.59 -18.90
CA PRO A 518 -15.76 26.02 -17.83
C PRO A 518 -16.64 24.85 -18.27
N GLY A 519 -16.76 24.61 -19.58
CA GLY A 519 -17.46 23.46 -20.16
C GLY A 519 -16.61 22.18 -20.16
N VAL A 520 -15.29 22.27 -20.00
CA VAL A 520 -14.40 21.12 -19.96
C VAL A 520 -14.64 20.32 -18.70
N THR A 521 -15.06 19.10 -18.87
CA THR A 521 -15.27 18.14 -17.80
C THR A 521 -14.53 16.84 -18.09
N VAL A 522 -14.04 16.22 -17.06
CA VAL A 522 -13.33 14.95 -17.15
C VAL A 522 -14.20 13.87 -17.82
N SER A 523 -15.48 13.83 -17.49
CA SER A 523 -16.49 13.04 -18.23
C SER A 523 -17.91 13.48 -17.82
N PRO A 524 -18.93 13.34 -18.68
CA PRO A 524 -20.31 13.62 -18.31
C PRO A 524 -20.81 12.83 -17.08
N GLY A 525 -20.34 11.60 -16.91
CA GLY A 525 -20.68 10.79 -15.74
C GLY A 525 -20.05 11.28 -14.44
N ALA A 526 -18.79 11.69 -14.47
CA ALA A 526 -18.12 12.29 -13.31
C ALA A 526 -18.79 13.61 -12.91
N ARG A 527 -19.18 14.44 -13.89
CA ARG A 527 -19.94 15.67 -13.63
C ARG A 527 -21.27 15.40 -12.94
N ALA A 528 -22.02 14.40 -13.39
CA ALA A 528 -23.30 14.05 -12.78
C ALA A 528 -23.12 13.62 -11.31
N GLN A 529 -22.12 12.80 -11.02
CA GLN A 529 -21.77 12.37 -9.66
C GLN A 529 -21.29 13.53 -8.78
N MET A 530 -20.48 14.44 -9.34
CA MET A 530 -20.05 15.64 -8.64
C MET A 530 -21.24 16.53 -8.29
N VAL A 531 -22.18 16.75 -9.23
CA VAL A 531 -23.39 17.55 -9.00
C VAL A 531 -24.30 16.88 -7.96
N GLU A 532 -24.42 15.56 -7.98
CA GLU A 532 -25.19 14.82 -6.97
C GLU A 532 -24.54 14.94 -5.59
N ALA A 533 -23.23 14.71 -5.49
CA ALA A 533 -22.49 14.87 -4.26
C ALA A 533 -22.51 16.31 -3.72
N LEU A 534 -22.46 17.32 -4.58
CA LEU A 534 -22.66 18.73 -4.18
C LEU A 534 -24.06 19.00 -3.64
N ARG A 535 -25.10 18.39 -4.21
CA ARG A 535 -26.48 18.51 -3.71
C ARG A 535 -26.67 17.91 -2.33
N GLU A 536 -25.91 16.89 -1.98
CA GLU A 536 -25.91 16.29 -0.65
C GLU A 536 -25.27 17.21 0.41
N VAL A 537 -24.36 18.11 -0.01
CA VAL A 537 -23.69 19.10 0.88
C VAL A 537 -24.59 20.27 1.24
N LEU A 538 -25.45 20.70 0.30
CA LEU A 538 -26.34 21.83 0.53
C LEU A 538 -27.46 21.39 1.50
N PRO A 539 -27.69 22.11 2.61
CA PRO A 539 -28.80 21.80 3.47
C PRO A 539 -30.10 21.85 2.68
N ARG A 540 -30.81 20.73 2.60
CA ARG A 540 -32.18 20.70 2.11
C ARG A 540 -32.97 21.62 3.04
N GLY A 541 -33.42 22.74 2.54
CA GLY A 541 -34.07 23.77 3.32
C GLY A 541 -35.17 23.20 4.23
N GLY A 542 -34.99 23.34 5.52
CA GLY A 542 -35.99 23.14 6.56
C GLY A 542 -36.37 21.70 6.84
N GLY A 543 -35.70 21.07 7.80
CA GLY A 543 -36.28 20.04 8.65
C GLY A 543 -36.42 18.65 8.06
N ALA A 544 -35.35 17.96 7.93
CA ALA A 544 -35.32 16.50 8.07
C ALA A 544 -33.92 16.09 8.53
N ALA A 545 -33.88 15.73 9.78
CA ALA A 545 -32.70 15.20 10.44
C ALA A 545 -32.12 14.01 9.70
N VAL A 546 -30.79 14.01 9.65
CA VAL A 546 -29.90 12.86 9.88
C VAL A 546 -30.61 11.50 9.78
N SER A 547 -30.73 10.96 8.59
CA SER A 547 -31.07 9.54 8.45
C SER A 547 -30.73 8.92 7.08
N SER A 548 -29.64 9.25 6.42
CA SER A 548 -29.37 8.53 5.17
C SER A 548 -27.94 8.46 4.68
N VAL A 549 -26.93 8.53 5.52
CA VAL A 549 -25.53 8.34 5.08
C VAL A 549 -24.93 7.05 5.67
N GLY A 550 -25.72 6.06 5.89
CA GLY A 550 -25.23 4.73 6.26
C GLY A 550 -26.03 3.61 5.63
N ALA A 551 -27.04 3.92 4.81
CA ALA A 551 -28.01 2.91 4.40
C ALA A 551 -28.03 2.58 2.90
N ASP A 552 -27.29 3.24 2.03
CA ASP A 552 -27.31 2.95 0.59
C ASP A 552 -26.05 2.25 0.04
N GLY A 553 -25.28 1.61 0.94
CA GLY A 553 -24.37 0.52 0.60
C GLY A 553 -24.91 -0.85 0.99
N GLY A 554 -26.05 -0.91 1.64
CA GLY A 554 -26.72 -2.13 1.99
C GLY A 554 -28.05 -2.20 1.28
N HIS A 555 -28.24 -3.16 0.43
CA HIS A 555 -29.58 -3.58 0.04
C HIS A 555 -30.48 -3.69 1.27
N GLY A 556 -31.47 -2.79 1.37
CA GLY A 556 -32.72 -2.94 2.08
C GLY A 556 -32.71 -3.69 3.40
N ALA A 557 -32.40 -3.01 4.48
CA ALA A 557 -32.81 -3.45 5.81
C ALA A 557 -34.10 -2.70 6.26
N SER A 558 -35.10 -2.61 5.38
CA SER A 558 -36.49 -2.36 5.74
C SER A 558 -37.41 -3.49 5.26
N GLY A 559 -36.96 -4.71 5.54
CA GLY A 559 -37.73 -5.93 5.42
C GLY A 559 -37.34 -6.86 6.56
N GLY A 560 -37.62 -6.43 7.79
CA GLY A 560 -37.35 -7.21 8.98
C GLY A 560 -37.91 -8.62 8.82
N GLY A 561 -37.14 -9.62 9.16
CA GLY A 561 -37.54 -11.03 9.27
C GLY A 561 -37.74 -11.78 7.95
N LEU A 562 -38.45 -11.20 7.00
CA LEU A 562 -38.85 -11.92 5.77
C LEU A 562 -37.64 -12.18 4.84
N GLY A 563 -36.77 -11.20 4.64
CA GLY A 563 -35.54 -11.33 3.81
C GLY A 563 -34.56 -12.34 4.40
N VAL A 564 -34.38 -12.34 5.70
CA VAL A 564 -33.55 -13.31 6.42
C VAL A 564 -34.18 -14.70 6.31
N VAL A 565 -35.47 -14.83 6.50
CA VAL A 565 -36.21 -16.10 6.35
C VAL A 565 -36.14 -16.62 4.90
N ILE A 566 -36.32 -15.75 3.90
CA ILE A 566 -36.18 -16.12 2.48
C ILE A 566 -34.75 -16.58 2.17
N ARG A 567 -33.73 -15.89 2.68
CA ARG A 567 -32.32 -16.26 2.52
C ARG A 567 -32.03 -17.64 3.14
N TRP A 568 -32.53 -17.88 4.36
CA TRP A 568 -32.41 -19.19 5.01
C TRP A 568 -33.21 -20.27 4.34
N LEU A 569 -34.39 -19.97 3.79
CA LEU A 569 -35.18 -20.91 2.99
C LEU A 569 -34.49 -21.24 1.65
N LEU A 570 -33.84 -20.28 1.01
CA LEU A 570 -33.05 -20.51 -0.18
C LEU A 570 -31.80 -21.37 0.11
N ILE A 571 -31.11 -21.11 1.22
CA ILE A 571 -29.98 -21.92 1.66
C ILE A 571 -30.46 -23.33 2.03
N ALA A 572 -31.49 -23.46 2.84
CA ALA A 572 -32.07 -24.75 3.21
C ALA A 572 -32.61 -25.51 2.00
N GLY A 573 -33.25 -24.80 1.05
CA GLY A 573 -33.68 -25.34 -0.23
C GLY A 573 -32.51 -25.83 -1.09
N GLY A 574 -31.42 -25.05 -1.15
CA GLY A 574 -30.19 -25.41 -1.83
C GLY A 574 -29.53 -26.65 -1.21
N VAL A 575 -29.42 -26.68 0.12
CA VAL A 575 -28.90 -27.86 0.87
C VAL A 575 -29.80 -29.10 0.67
N ALA A 576 -31.11 -28.92 0.69
CA ALA A 576 -32.05 -29.99 0.43
C ALA A 576 -31.95 -30.55 -1.02
N VAL A 577 -31.77 -29.65 -2.00
CA VAL A 577 -31.53 -30.04 -3.41
C VAL A 577 -30.21 -30.77 -3.54
N VAL A 578 -29.14 -30.26 -2.96
CA VAL A 578 -27.82 -30.93 -2.96
C VAL A 578 -27.91 -32.29 -2.25
N GLY A 579 -28.59 -32.36 -1.09
CA GLY A 579 -28.85 -33.62 -0.37
C GLY A 579 -29.68 -34.62 -1.21
N MET A 580 -30.70 -34.14 -1.88
CA MET A 580 -31.53 -34.98 -2.77
C MET A 580 -30.72 -35.50 -3.96
N VAL A 581 -29.88 -34.65 -4.56
CA VAL A 581 -28.97 -35.04 -5.65
C VAL A 581 -27.93 -36.03 -5.14
N ALA A 582 -27.38 -35.81 -3.95
CA ALA A 582 -26.39 -36.68 -3.31
C ALA A 582 -26.97 -38.10 -3.04
N VAL A 583 -28.23 -38.17 -2.55
CA VAL A 583 -28.94 -39.44 -2.32
C VAL A 583 -29.28 -40.12 -3.63
N ARG A 584 -29.69 -39.35 -4.64
CA ARG A 584 -30.09 -39.89 -5.96
C ARG A 584 -28.88 -40.32 -6.83
N HIS A 585 -27.71 -39.74 -6.56
CA HIS A 585 -26.45 -40.03 -7.24
C HIS A 585 -25.34 -40.32 -6.24
N PRO A 586 -25.09 -41.58 -5.85
CA PRO A 586 -24.10 -41.95 -4.83
C PRO A 586 -22.67 -41.40 -5.09
N TYR A 587 -22.30 -41.22 -6.34
CA TYR A 587 -21.05 -40.62 -6.74
C TYR A 587 -20.91 -39.14 -6.25
N VAL A 588 -21.97 -38.36 -6.44
CA VAL A 588 -22.02 -36.96 -6.01
C VAL A 588 -21.97 -36.89 -4.49
N GLY A 589 -22.75 -37.74 -3.82
CA GLY A 589 -22.77 -37.84 -2.36
C GLY A 589 -21.38 -38.16 -1.77
N ARG A 590 -20.68 -39.13 -2.36
CA ARG A 590 -19.31 -39.49 -1.95
C ARG A 590 -18.31 -38.32 -2.17
N ARG A 591 -18.45 -37.59 -3.29
CA ARG A 591 -17.61 -36.42 -3.57
C ARG A 591 -17.84 -35.31 -2.57
N LEU A 592 -19.06 -34.95 -2.28
CA LEU A 592 -19.43 -33.94 -1.28
C LEU A 592 -18.89 -34.32 0.11
N LEU A 593 -18.99 -35.61 0.48
CA LEU A 593 -18.50 -36.13 1.74
C LEU A 593 -16.96 -36.03 1.87
N VAL A 594 -16.22 -36.15 0.75
CA VAL A 594 -14.76 -35.95 0.75
C VAL A 594 -14.40 -34.46 0.73
N MET A 595 -15.22 -33.60 0.11
CA MET A 595 -14.96 -32.15 0.04
C MET A 595 -14.93 -31.47 1.40
N ALA A 596 -15.83 -31.84 2.33
CA ALA A 596 -15.90 -31.23 3.65
C ALA A 596 -14.60 -31.41 4.47
N PRO A 597 -14.06 -32.63 4.68
CA PRO A 597 -12.78 -32.79 5.36
C PRO A 597 -11.62 -32.17 4.61
N THR A 598 -11.64 -32.13 3.26
CA THR A 598 -10.61 -31.46 2.47
C THR A 598 -10.60 -29.96 2.77
N LEU A 599 -11.76 -29.30 2.77
CA LEU A 599 -11.86 -27.87 3.13
C LEU A 599 -11.45 -27.62 4.58
N ALA A 600 -11.78 -28.51 5.51
CA ALA A 600 -11.36 -28.41 6.90
C ALA A 600 -9.83 -28.50 7.04
N VAL A 601 -9.18 -29.42 6.33
CA VAL A 601 -7.69 -29.51 6.31
C VAL A 601 -7.09 -28.26 5.67
N ILE A 602 -7.64 -27.79 4.55
CA ILE A 602 -7.18 -26.57 3.88
C ILE A 602 -7.32 -25.36 4.81
N SER A 603 -8.43 -25.23 5.55
CA SER A 603 -8.64 -24.10 6.47
C SER A 603 -7.59 -24.07 7.59
N VAL A 604 -7.23 -25.24 8.15
CA VAL A 604 -6.17 -25.35 9.15
C VAL A 604 -4.82 -24.95 8.56
N ILE A 605 -4.51 -25.42 7.34
CA ILE A 605 -3.26 -25.08 6.65
C ILE A 605 -3.20 -23.59 6.35
N VAL A 606 -4.25 -23.02 5.79
CA VAL A 606 -4.34 -21.58 5.49
C VAL A 606 -4.16 -20.76 6.75
N TYR A 607 -4.88 -21.09 7.81
CA TYR A 607 -4.77 -20.40 9.10
C TYR A 607 -3.36 -20.49 9.66
N THR A 608 -2.74 -21.67 9.62
CA THR A 608 -1.37 -21.87 10.11
C THR A 608 -0.36 -21.05 9.31
N ILE A 609 -0.46 -21.04 7.99
CA ILE A 609 0.46 -20.29 7.11
C ILE A 609 0.37 -18.77 7.40
N ILE A 610 -0.84 -18.24 7.61
CA ILE A 610 -1.05 -16.82 7.87
C ILE A 610 -0.51 -16.41 9.24
N GLN A 611 -0.45 -17.34 10.20
CA GLN A 611 0.08 -17.12 11.55
C GLN A 611 1.61 -17.34 11.65
N LEU A 612 2.28 -17.77 10.58
CA LEU A 612 3.74 -18.01 10.59
C LEU A 612 4.60 -16.74 10.67
N PRO A 613 4.19 -15.54 10.19
CA PRO A 613 4.96 -14.34 10.45
C PRO A 613 5.16 -14.13 11.95
N PRO A 614 6.38 -13.80 12.40
CA PRO A 614 6.74 -13.83 13.83
C PRO A 614 6.21 -12.65 14.65
N GLU A 615 5.54 -11.68 14.03
CA GLU A 615 5.10 -10.45 14.69
C GLU A 615 3.58 -10.28 14.58
N ASP A 616 2.97 -9.79 15.67
CA ASP A 616 1.55 -9.48 15.75
C ASP A 616 1.25 -8.15 15.03
N TYR A 617 0.17 -8.10 14.24
CA TYR A 617 -0.33 -6.86 13.59
C TYR A 617 -0.32 -5.65 14.53
N LEU A 618 -0.69 -5.88 15.78
CA LEU A 618 -0.80 -4.84 16.80
C LEU A 618 0.56 -4.21 17.11
N THR A 619 1.59 -5.04 17.26
CA THR A 619 2.96 -4.58 17.49
C THR A 619 3.46 -3.72 16.32
N ALA A 620 3.19 -4.15 15.10
CA ALA A 620 3.56 -3.40 13.90
C ALA A 620 2.76 -2.07 13.77
N TYR A 621 1.48 -2.10 14.12
CA TYR A 621 0.62 -0.91 14.11
C TYR A 621 1.06 0.12 15.17
N MET A 622 1.33 -0.33 16.41
CA MET A 622 1.88 0.54 17.45
C MET A 622 3.18 1.18 17.03
N MET A 623 4.03 0.42 16.38
CA MET A 623 5.30 0.90 15.88
C MET A 623 5.13 1.92 14.74
N GLU A 624 4.15 1.71 13.86
CA GLU A 624 3.83 2.68 12.80
C GLU A 624 3.32 4.01 13.41
N LEU A 625 2.45 3.95 14.42
CA LEU A 625 1.96 5.13 15.13
C LEU A 625 3.09 5.86 15.87
N GLN A 626 3.92 5.13 16.61
CA GLN A 626 5.10 5.72 17.29
C GLN A 626 6.06 6.39 16.31
N MET A 627 6.18 5.87 15.10
CA MET A 627 7.04 6.45 14.07
C MET A 627 6.47 7.71 13.44
N ARG A 628 5.15 7.84 13.40
CA ARG A 628 4.46 9.07 13.00
C ARG A 628 4.50 10.16 14.10
N GLY A 629 5.12 9.85 15.26
CA GLY A 629 5.04 10.68 16.46
C GLY A 629 3.69 10.58 17.16
N GLU A 630 2.92 9.57 16.81
CA GLU A 630 1.65 9.22 17.41
C GLU A 630 1.95 8.11 18.43
N THR A 631 1.59 8.28 19.69
CA THR A 631 1.63 7.21 20.69
C THR A 631 0.27 6.56 20.70
N ALA A 632 0.17 5.29 20.30
CA ALA A 632 -1.01 4.52 20.65
C ALA A 632 -1.12 4.51 22.17
N SER A 633 -2.27 4.86 22.70
CA SER A 633 -2.50 4.67 24.14
C SER A 633 -2.47 3.17 24.45
N GLU A 634 -2.01 2.77 25.63
CA GLU A 634 -2.08 1.37 26.04
C GLU A 634 -3.51 0.83 25.91
N GLN A 635 -4.51 1.68 26.10
CA GLN A 635 -5.91 1.36 25.92
C GLN A 635 -6.30 1.08 24.46
N GLU A 636 -5.89 1.89 23.49
CA GLU A 636 -6.16 1.63 22.06
C GLU A 636 -5.53 0.31 21.60
N VAL A 637 -4.37 0.01 22.14
CA VAL A 637 -3.66 -1.26 21.91
C VAL A 637 -4.43 -2.43 22.48
N GLU A 638 -4.92 -2.31 23.72
CA GLU A 638 -5.68 -3.35 24.38
C GLU A 638 -7.05 -3.56 23.70
N GLU A 639 -7.70 -2.49 23.27
CA GLU A 639 -8.95 -2.55 22.52
C GLU A 639 -8.80 -3.20 21.14
N LEU A 640 -7.73 -2.89 20.41
CA LEU A 640 -7.42 -3.58 19.15
C LEU A 640 -7.08 -5.06 19.40
N ARG A 641 -6.45 -5.37 20.55
CA ARG A 641 -6.14 -6.72 20.97
C ARG A 641 -7.42 -7.49 21.30
N GLU A 642 -8.35 -6.88 22.00
CA GLU A 642 -9.68 -7.44 22.28
C GLU A 642 -10.51 -7.56 20.99
N MET A 643 -10.56 -6.52 20.13
CA MET A 643 -11.33 -6.54 18.89
C MET A 643 -10.92 -7.65 17.95
N PHE A 644 -9.61 -7.89 17.82
CA PHE A 644 -9.07 -8.95 16.98
C PHE A 644 -8.82 -10.25 17.74
N HIS A 645 -9.22 -10.30 19.01
CA HIS A 645 -9.07 -11.47 19.91
C HIS A 645 -7.63 -12.01 19.95
N LEU A 646 -6.64 -11.11 19.94
CA LEU A 646 -5.25 -11.49 19.84
C LEU A 646 -4.71 -12.18 21.11
N ASP A 647 -5.37 -11.99 22.25
CA ASP A 647 -5.06 -12.63 23.52
C ASP A 647 -5.60 -14.06 23.62
N GLU A 648 -6.53 -14.44 22.74
CA GLU A 648 -7.07 -15.80 22.76
C GLU A 648 -6.03 -16.81 22.23
N PRO A 649 -6.03 -18.04 22.75
CA PRO A 649 -5.22 -19.13 22.22
C PRO A 649 -5.49 -19.32 20.72
N GLN A 650 -4.46 -19.65 19.94
CA GLN A 650 -4.56 -19.82 18.47
C GLN A 650 -5.71 -20.74 18.04
N VAL A 651 -5.99 -21.80 18.81
CA VAL A 651 -7.09 -22.73 18.54
C VAL A 651 -8.45 -22.04 18.68
N MET A 652 -8.60 -21.15 19.66
CA MET A 652 -9.84 -20.41 19.89
C MET A 652 -10.05 -19.38 18.78
N ARG A 653 -9.00 -18.63 18.41
CA ARG A 653 -9.02 -17.69 17.27
C ARG A 653 -9.36 -18.40 15.95
N TYR A 654 -8.82 -19.61 15.73
CA TYR A 654 -9.18 -20.42 14.56
C TYR A 654 -10.68 -20.80 14.60
N ALA A 655 -11.17 -21.24 15.76
CA ALA A 655 -12.57 -21.64 15.92
C ALA A 655 -13.53 -20.45 15.69
N ARG A 656 -13.17 -19.26 16.15
CA ARG A 656 -13.91 -18.02 15.93
C ARG A 656 -13.88 -17.61 14.45
N TRP A 657 -12.69 -17.56 13.82
CA TRP A 657 -12.55 -17.24 12.41
C TRP A 657 -13.34 -18.16 11.49
N MET A 658 -13.38 -19.45 11.81
CA MET A 658 -14.21 -20.43 11.09
C MET A 658 -15.70 -20.30 11.42
N GLY A 659 -16.08 -19.64 12.54
CA GLY A 659 -17.45 -19.56 13.04
C GLY A 659 -17.93 -20.84 13.75
N LEU A 660 -17.01 -21.64 14.29
CA LEU A 660 -17.34 -22.86 15.03
C LEU A 660 -17.92 -22.52 16.42
N LEU A 661 -17.50 -21.41 17.03
CA LEU A 661 -18.00 -20.96 18.33
C LEU A 661 -19.48 -20.57 18.25
N TRP A 662 -19.94 -20.05 17.13
CA TRP A 662 -21.34 -19.70 16.91
C TRP A 662 -22.31 -20.85 17.16
N PHE A 663 -21.93 -22.08 16.89
CA PHE A 663 -22.78 -23.24 17.15
C PHE A 663 -23.00 -23.55 18.66
N THR A 664 -22.21 -22.92 19.53
CA THR A 664 -22.31 -23.05 21.00
C THR A 664 -22.90 -21.81 21.65
N SER A 665 -22.55 -20.61 21.18
CA SER A 665 -22.99 -19.33 21.76
C SER A 665 -24.26 -18.77 21.11
N PHE A 666 -24.49 -19.01 19.82
CA PHE A 666 -25.49 -18.38 18.97
C PHE A 666 -25.40 -16.84 18.97
N ASP A 667 -24.23 -16.31 19.33
CA ASP A 667 -23.99 -14.86 19.35
C ASP A 667 -23.51 -14.37 17.98
N ARG A 668 -23.82 -13.09 17.66
CA ARG A 668 -23.39 -12.46 16.41
C ARG A 668 -21.89 -12.21 16.36
N GLU A 669 -21.25 -12.04 17.49
CA GLU A 669 -19.81 -11.82 17.60
C GLU A 669 -19.00 -13.07 17.26
N ASP A 670 -19.58 -14.26 17.38
CA ASP A 670 -18.96 -15.56 17.06
C ASP A 670 -19.24 -16.03 15.64
N THR A 671 -19.87 -15.17 14.79
CA THR A 671 -20.05 -15.51 13.37
C THR A 671 -18.70 -15.49 12.64
N GLY A 672 -18.50 -16.43 11.71
CA GLY A 672 -17.28 -16.54 10.91
C GLY A 672 -17.55 -17.07 9.50
N LEU A 673 -16.53 -17.64 8.89
CA LEU A 673 -16.58 -18.11 7.49
C LEU A 673 -17.74 -19.07 7.19
N LEU A 674 -18.13 -19.93 8.10
CA LEU A 674 -19.25 -20.87 7.91
C LEU A 674 -20.61 -20.15 7.86
N GLN A 675 -20.74 -19.00 8.49
CA GLN A 675 -21.93 -18.15 8.44
C GLN A 675 -21.86 -17.10 7.30
N GLY A 676 -20.73 -17.06 6.57
CA GLY A 676 -20.50 -16.13 5.48
C GLY A 676 -19.94 -14.76 5.95
N ASP A 677 -19.53 -14.67 7.19
CA ASP A 677 -18.76 -13.52 7.69
C ASP A 677 -17.28 -13.74 7.38
N LEU A 678 -16.72 -12.88 6.53
CA LEU A 678 -15.33 -12.95 6.11
C LEU A 678 -14.39 -12.22 7.08
N GLY A 679 -14.92 -11.64 8.17
CA GLY A 679 -14.17 -10.87 9.16
C GLY A 679 -13.89 -9.44 8.73
N TRP A 680 -12.99 -8.79 9.48
CA TRP A 680 -12.57 -7.41 9.26
C TRP A 680 -11.13 -7.35 8.75
N SER A 681 -10.90 -6.53 7.71
CA SER A 681 -9.55 -6.22 7.26
C SER A 681 -8.87 -5.31 8.29
N MET A 682 -7.73 -5.76 8.79
CA MET A 682 -6.94 -5.01 9.76
C MET A 682 -6.34 -3.73 9.13
N GLU A 683 -5.87 -3.83 7.89
CA GLU A 683 -5.29 -2.70 7.15
C GLU A 683 -6.35 -1.70 6.69
N LYS A 684 -7.45 -2.18 6.11
CA LYS A 684 -8.49 -1.33 5.53
C LYS A 684 -9.50 -0.82 6.56
N ARG A 685 -9.53 -1.42 7.76
CA ARG A 685 -10.52 -1.14 8.82
C ARG A 685 -11.95 -1.20 8.30
N GLN A 686 -12.27 -2.23 7.52
CA GLN A 686 -13.56 -2.48 6.89
C GLN A 686 -13.86 -3.96 6.85
N LYS A 687 -15.12 -4.31 6.69
CA LYS A 687 -15.51 -5.72 6.49
C LYS A 687 -14.87 -6.27 5.22
N VAL A 688 -14.24 -7.42 5.33
CA VAL A 688 -13.61 -8.10 4.20
C VAL A 688 -14.61 -8.33 3.06
N GLY A 689 -15.90 -8.60 3.40
CA GLY A 689 -16.96 -8.75 2.41
C GLY A 689 -17.15 -7.53 1.52
N ASP A 690 -17.06 -6.32 2.08
CA ASP A 690 -17.22 -5.06 1.34
C ASP A 690 -15.97 -4.77 0.48
N VAL A 691 -14.79 -5.10 1.00
CA VAL A 691 -13.52 -4.91 0.27
C VAL A 691 -13.41 -5.85 -0.93
N VAL A 692 -13.91 -7.08 -0.80
CA VAL A 692 -13.74 -8.15 -1.79
C VAL A 692 -14.91 -8.19 -2.77
N GLY A 693 -16.10 -7.75 -2.38
CA GLY A 693 -17.40 -7.85 -3.07
C GLY A 693 -17.36 -7.90 -4.61
N ASP A 694 -17.37 -6.75 -5.27
CA ASP A 694 -17.37 -6.68 -6.74
C ASP A 694 -16.12 -7.30 -7.40
N ARG A 695 -15.01 -7.38 -6.70
CA ARG A 695 -13.75 -7.92 -7.24
C ARG A 695 -13.83 -9.43 -7.48
N ILE A 696 -14.61 -10.17 -6.69
CA ILE A 696 -14.87 -11.60 -6.95
C ILE A 696 -15.60 -11.76 -8.27
N LEU A 697 -16.66 -10.99 -8.49
CA LEU A 697 -17.47 -11.05 -9.69
C LEU A 697 -16.63 -10.77 -10.94
N LEU A 698 -15.84 -9.70 -10.91
CA LEU A 698 -14.93 -9.34 -12.02
C LEU A 698 -13.87 -10.42 -12.26
N THR A 699 -13.31 -10.99 -11.20
CA THR A 699 -12.33 -12.07 -11.31
C THR A 699 -12.94 -13.32 -11.94
N VAL A 700 -14.16 -13.69 -11.52
CA VAL A 700 -14.90 -14.82 -12.09
C VAL A 700 -15.25 -14.56 -13.55
N ALA A 701 -15.65 -13.34 -13.91
CA ALA A 701 -15.96 -12.97 -15.29
C ALA A 701 -14.72 -13.07 -16.21
N ILE A 702 -13.57 -12.53 -15.78
CA ILE A 702 -12.30 -12.66 -16.51
C ILE A 702 -11.89 -14.11 -16.63
N SER A 703 -12.00 -14.90 -15.56
CA SER A 703 -11.63 -16.31 -15.54
C SER A 703 -12.53 -17.15 -16.49
N ALA A 704 -13.84 -16.93 -16.44
CA ALA A 704 -14.79 -17.58 -17.33
C ALA A 704 -14.54 -17.19 -18.79
N GLY A 705 -14.30 -15.91 -19.07
CA GLY A 705 -13.93 -15.42 -20.40
C GLY A 705 -12.63 -16.03 -20.91
N THR A 706 -11.63 -16.16 -20.04
CA THR A 706 -10.34 -16.79 -20.36
C THR A 706 -10.48 -18.27 -20.69
N ILE A 707 -11.26 -19.02 -19.92
CA ILE A 707 -11.56 -20.43 -20.20
C ILE A 707 -12.27 -20.56 -21.55
N LEU A 708 -13.28 -19.72 -21.77
CA LEU A 708 -14.05 -19.75 -23.05
C LEU A 708 -13.15 -19.41 -24.23
N PHE A 709 -12.33 -18.38 -24.14
CA PHE A 709 -11.35 -18.01 -25.17
C PHE A 709 -10.36 -19.14 -25.44
N THR A 710 -9.79 -19.73 -24.39
CA THR A 710 -8.84 -20.83 -24.50
C THR A 710 -9.49 -22.03 -25.20
N TRP A 711 -10.73 -22.38 -24.87
CA TRP A 711 -11.41 -23.52 -25.48
C TRP A 711 -11.84 -23.24 -26.91
N LEU A 712 -12.37 -22.06 -27.19
CA LEU A 712 -12.77 -21.65 -28.53
C LEU A 712 -11.59 -21.59 -29.52
N THR A 713 -10.38 -21.33 -29.02
CA THR A 713 -9.18 -21.32 -29.84
C THR A 713 -8.44 -22.65 -29.85
N ALA A 714 -8.21 -23.26 -28.68
CA ALA A 714 -7.39 -24.46 -28.56
C ALA A 714 -8.07 -25.72 -29.17
N ILE A 715 -9.38 -25.88 -28.98
CA ILE A 715 -10.08 -27.08 -29.49
C ILE A 715 -10.06 -27.10 -31.01
N PRO A 716 -10.54 -26.09 -31.76
CA PRO A 716 -10.51 -26.12 -33.21
C PRO A 716 -9.11 -26.21 -33.80
N LEU A 717 -8.14 -25.45 -33.24
CA LEU A 717 -6.77 -25.48 -33.73
C LEU A 717 -6.06 -26.79 -33.44
N GLY A 718 -6.32 -27.42 -32.29
CA GLY A 718 -5.83 -28.75 -31.94
C GLY A 718 -6.40 -29.83 -32.81
N ILE A 719 -7.71 -29.78 -33.13
CA ILE A 719 -8.37 -30.68 -34.08
C ILE A 719 -7.75 -30.52 -35.47
N PHE A 720 -7.62 -29.30 -35.96
CA PHE A 720 -7.07 -29.00 -37.28
C PHE A 720 -5.62 -29.50 -37.40
N SER A 721 -4.77 -29.26 -36.40
CA SER A 721 -3.39 -29.74 -36.30
C SER A 721 -3.31 -31.26 -36.31
N ALA A 722 -4.19 -31.95 -35.54
CA ALA A 722 -4.25 -33.42 -35.52
C ALA A 722 -4.72 -34.04 -36.85
N VAL A 723 -5.70 -33.44 -37.52
CA VAL A 723 -6.22 -33.91 -38.79
C VAL A 723 -5.23 -33.72 -39.94
N ARG A 724 -4.43 -32.63 -39.86
CA ARG A 724 -3.39 -32.29 -40.84
C ARG A 724 -1.99 -32.52 -40.29
N GLN A 725 -1.76 -33.61 -39.60
CA GLN A 725 -0.49 -33.98 -38.99
C GLN A 725 0.66 -33.91 -40.03
N TYR A 726 1.82 -33.34 -39.58
CA TYR A 726 3.03 -33.13 -40.38
C TYR A 726 2.88 -32.17 -41.57
N SER A 727 1.80 -31.43 -41.67
CA SER A 727 1.67 -30.37 -42.67
C SER A 727 2.37 -29.09 -42.20
N VAL A 728 2.64 -28.16 -43.14
CA VAL A 728 3.19 -26.82 -42.82
C VAL A 728 2.33 -26.12 -41.79
N TRP A 729 1.02 -26.28 -41.83
CA TRP A 729 0.09 -25.70 -40.86
C TRP A 729 0.21 -26.29 -39.46
N ASP A 730 0.46 -27.61 -39.37
CA ASP A 730 0.72 -28.24 -38.06
C ASP A 730 2.00 -27.71 -37.42
N TYR A 731 3.08 -27.55 -38.19
CA TYR A 731 4.32 -26.95 -37.72
C TYR A 731 4.14 -25.46 -37.36
N ALA A 732 3.44 -24.69 -38.18
CA ALA A 732 3.19 -23.27 -37.91
C ALA A 732 2.38 -23.05 -36.61
N LEU A 733 1.29 -23.83 -36.44
CA LEU A 733 0.47 -23.77 -35.23
C LEU A 733 1.25 -24.20 -33.97
N THR A 734 2.10 -25.22 -34.12
CA THR A 734 2.97 -25.68 -33.04
C THR A 734 4.01 -24.60 -32.67
N PHE A 735 4.61 -23.94 -33.66
CA PHE A 735 5.56 -22.85 -33.45
C PHE A 735 4.91 -21.64 -32.74
N VAL A 736 3.75 -21.20 -33.25
CA VAL A 736 2.97 -20.11 -32.62
C VAL A 736 2.57 -20.48 -31.18
N GLY A 737 2.20 -21.73 -30.98
CA GLY A 737 1.92 -22.24 -29.63
C GLY A 737 3.14 -22.18 -28.70
N PHE A 738 4.32 -22.58 -29.17
CA PHE A 738 5.54 -22.46 -28.37
C PHE A 738 5.88 -21.01 -28.09
N LEU A 739 5.76 -20.12 -29.06
CA LEU A 739 5.98 -18.70 -28.88
C LEU A 739 5.07 -18.11 -27.77
N GLY A 740 3.78 -18.46 -27.80
CA GLY A 740 2.82 -18.02 -26.77
C GLY A 740 3.10 -18.57 -25.35
N MET A 741 3.79 -19.72 -25.24
CA MET A 741 4.23 -20.24 -23.94
C MET A 741 5.54 -19.62 -23.44
N CYS A 742 6.42 -19.20 -24.34
CA CYS A 742 7.71 -18.64 -23.99
C CYS A 742 7.61 -17.17 -23.55
N ILE A 743 6.60 -16.44 -24.02
CA ILE A 743 6.40 -15.04 -23.67
C ILE A 743 5.71 -14.96 -22.28
N PRO A 744 6.32 -14.35 -21.27
CA PRO A 744 5.65 -14.11 -19.99
C PRO A 744 4.39 -13.24 -20.16
N ASN A 745 3.31 -13.60 -19.51
CA ASN A 745 2.02 -12.91 -19.63
C ASN A 745 2.10 -11.40 -19.36
N PHE A 746 2.94 -10.99 -18.40
CA PHE A 746 3.12 -9.56 -18.07
C PHE A 746 3.82 -8.79 -19.21
N LEU A 747 4.77 -9.42 -19.90
CA LEU A 747 5.43 -8.82 -21.06
C LEU A 747 4.45 -8.69 -22.22
N LEU A 748 3.66 -9.72 -22.48
CA LEU A 748 2.60 -9.67 -23.48
C LEU A 748 1.57 -8.57 -23.14
N ALA A 749 1.25 -8.37 -21.87
CA ALA A 749 0.37 -7.30 -21.41
C ALA A 749 0.91 -5.91 -21.78
N ILE A 750 2.19 -5.65 -21.50
CA ILE A 750 2.84 -4.38 -21.84
C ILE A 750 2.85 -4.13 -23.34
N VAL A 751 3.23 -5.15 -24.12
CA VAL A 751 3.30 -5.04 -25.60
C VAL A 751 1.92 -4.78 -26.20
N LEU A 752 0.89 -5.53 -25.80
CA LEU A 752 -0.47 -5.35 -26.32
C LEU A 752 -1.12 -4.04 -25.85
N MET A 753 -0.81 -3.59 -24.66
CA MET A 753 -1.25 -2.28 -24.16
C MET A 753 -0.65 -1.15 -25.00
N TYR A 754 0.65 -1.21 -25.28
CA TYR A 754 1.34 -0.26 -26.15
C TYR A 754 0.78 -0.30 -27.58
N ALA A 755 0.57 -1.49 -28.13
CA ALA A 755 -0.02 -1.67 -29.46
C ALA A 755 -1.46 -1.14 -29.54
N SER A 756 -2.26 -1.35 -28.50
CA SER A 756 -3.63 -0.82 -28.40
C SER A 756 -3.64 0.71 -28.43
N GLN A 757 -2.72 1.34 -27.71
CA GLN A 757 -2.55 2.78 -27.73
C GLN A 757 -2.08 3.27 -29.11
N ALA A 758 -1.04 2.62 -29.66
CA ALA A 758 -0.43 3.07 -30.93
C ALA A 758 -1.35 2.87 -32.15
N TRP A 759 -2.17 1.81 -32.19
CA TRP A 759 -2.99 1.49 -33.35
C TRP A 759 -4.43 1.96 -33.24
N PHE A 760 -4.99 2.01 -32.04
CA PHE A 760 -6.41 2.32 -31.83
C PHE A 760 -6.65 3.59 -31.02
N GLY A 761 -5.58 4.21 -30.47
CA GLY A 761 -5.71 5.41 -29.62
C GLY A 761 -6.43 5.13 -28.29
N VAL A 762 -6.57 3.86 -27.90
CA VAL A 762 -7.30 3.46 -26.70
C VAL A 762 -6.30 2.95 -25.65
N THR A 763 -6.19 3.67 -24.55
CA THR A 763 -5.48 3.18 -23.35
C THR A 763 -6.35 2.19 -22.62
N VAL A 764 -6.05 0.91 -22.75
CA VAL A 764 -6.75 -0.14 -21.99
C VAL A 764 -6.04 -0.32 -20.65
N SER A 765 -6.23 0.63 -19.73
CA SER A 765 -5.85 0.51 -18.33
C SER A 765 -7.11 0.36 -17.47
N GLY A 766 -7.23 -0.76 -16.75
CA GLY A 766 -8.45 -1.07 -16.00
C GLY A 766 -9.52 -1.80 -16.83
N LEU A 767 -10.68 -2.02 -16.20
CA LEU A 767 -11.83 -2.72 -16.81
C LEU A 767 -12.93 -1.79 -17.30
N PHE A 768 -12.80 -0.49 -17.03
CA PHE A 768 -13.81 0.51 -17.37
C PHE A 768 -13.14 1.78 -17.89
N SER A 769 -13.80 2.44 -18.82
CA SER A 769 -13.42 3.83 -19.14
C SER A 769 -13.67 4.76 -17.94
N PRO A 770 -12.96 5.90 -17.83
CA PRO A 770 -13.07 6.82 -16.69
C PRO A 770 -14.52 7.22 -16.35
N ARG A 771 -15.36 7.30 -17.37
CA ARG A 771 -16.79 7.60 -17.23
C ARG A 771 -17.55 6.58 -16.40
N TYR A 772 -17.27 5.27 -16.58
CA TYR A 772 -17.99 4.17 -15.93
C TYR A 772 -17.25 3.61 -14.72
N ALA A 773 -15.96 3.88 -14.60
CA ALA A 773 -15.17 3.51 -13.42
C ALA A 773 -15.71 4.16 -12.14
N ALA A 774 -16.18 5.41 -12.25
CA ALA A 774 -16.76 6.16 -11.14
C ALA A 774 -18.22 5.83 -10.83
N GLN A 775 -18.93 5.12 -11.72
CA GLN A 775 -20.35 4.81 -11.56
C GLN A 775 -20.53 3.58 -10.64
N PRO A 776 -21.18 3.71 -9.45
CA PRO A 776 -21.38 2.57 -8.54
C PRO A 776 -22.43 1.59 -9.06
N GLU A 777 -23.45 2.08 -9.77
CA GLU A 777 -24.55 1.26 -10.26
C GLU A 777 -24.22 0.53 -11.56
N TRP A 778 -24.70 -0.72 -11.68
CA TRP A 778 -24.57 -1.51 -12.87
C TRP A 778 -25.75 -1.24 -13.81
N ASP A 779 -25.49 -0.63 -14.96
CA ASP A 779 -26.44 -0.47 -16.06
C ASP A 779 -25.94 -1.16 -17.33
N GLY A 780 -26.80 -1.22 -18.35
CA GLY A 780 -26.45 -1.83 -19.62
C GLY A 780 -25.27 -1.16 -20.33
N ALA A 781 -25.07 0.16 -20.12
CA ALA A 781 -23.98 0.92 -20.71
C ALA A 781 -22.64 0.58 -20.05
N LYS A 782 -22.60 0.43 -18.71
CA LYS A 782 -21.43 -0.03 -17.96
C LYS A 782 -21.02 -1.46 -18.33
N VAL A 783 -22.01 -2.35 -18.53
CA VAL A 783 -21.72 -3.71 -19.00
C VAL A 783 -21.12 -3.70 -20.41
N LEU A 784 -21.62 -2.88 -21.34
CA LEU A 784 -21.04 -2.73 -22.67
C LEU A 784 -19.63 -2.14 -22.62
N ASP A 785 -19.37 -1.20 -21.73
CA ASP A 785 -18.03 -0.65 -21.52
C ASP A 785 -17.07 -1.70 -20.94
N LEU A 786 -17.51 -2.51 -19.98
CA LEU A 786 -16.77 -3.65 -19.48
C LEU A 786 -16.36 -4.60 -20.63
N LEU A 787 -17.28 -4.93 -21.51
CA LEU A 787 -17.01 -5.83 -22.65
C LEU A 787 -15.97 -5.26 -23.62
N LYS A 788 -15.88 -3.93 -23.74
CA LYS A 788 -14.85 -3.25 -24.55
C LYS A 788 -13.44 -3.32 -23.93
N HIS A 789 -13.32 -3.56 -22.65
CA HIS A 789 -12.03 -3.56 -21.94
C HIS A 789 -11.61 -4.98 -21.51
N ILE A 790 -12.56 -5.86 -21.16
CA ILE A 790 -12.28 -7.18 -20.59
C ILE A 790 -11.59 -8.16 -21.59
N TRP A 791 -11.72 -7.91 -22.90
CA TRP A 791 -11.10 -8.78 -23.90
C TRP A 791 -9.58 -8.83 -23.81
N LEU A 792 -8.93 -7.71 -23.46
CA LEU A 792 -7.48 -7.62 -23.39
C LEU A 792 -6.89 -8.54 -22.30
N PRO A 793 -7.29 -8.45 -21.01
CA PRO A 793 -6.85 -9.42 -20.01
C PRO A 793 -7.21 -10.86 -20.35
N ILE A 794 -8.37 -11.12 -20.96
CA ILE A 794 -8.77 -12.45 -21.39
C ILE A 794 -7.80 -13.03 -22.43
N VAL A 795 -7.42 -12.25 -23.43
CA VAL A 795 -6.46 -12.67 -24.47
C VAL A 795 -5.08 -12.90 -23.86
N ILE A 796 -4.59 -11.97 -23.01
CA ILE A 796 -3.25 -12.07 -22.41
C ILE A 796 -3.14 -13.33 -21.54
N ILE A 797 -4.08 -13.52 -20.61
CA ILE A 797 -4.05 -14.66 -19.69
C ILE A 797 -4.33 -15.96 -20.43
N GLY A 798 -5.24 -15.92 -21.43
CA GLY A 798 -5.67 -17.08 -22.21
C GLY A 798 -4.61 -17.58 -23.17
N THR A 799 -3.72 -16.73 -23.68
CA THR A 799 -2.73 -17.10 -24.70
C THR A 799 -1.78 -18.22 -24.22
N ALA A 800 -1.23 -18.09 -23.01
CA ALA A 800 -0.35 -19.09 -22.42
C ALA A 800 -1.06 -20.46 -22.23
N GLY A 801 -2.31 -20.42 -21.75
CA GLY A 801 -3.14 -21.62 -21.57
C GLY A 801 -3.51 -22.28 -22.91
N THR A 802 -3.82 -21.47 -23.92
CA THR A 802 -4.20 -21.93 -25.25
C THR A 802 -3.12 -22.79 -25.90
N ALA A 803 -1.87 -22.39 -25.85
CA ALA A 803 -0.75 -23.11 -26.43
C ALA A 803 -0.55 -24.53 -25.85
N GLY A 804 -0.67 -24.65 -24.53
CA GLY A 804 -0.65 -25.94 -23.83
C GLY A 804 -1.83 -26.83 -24.25
N MET A 805 -3.02 -26.28 -24.31
CA MET A 805 -4.26 -26.99 -24.62
C MET A 805 -4.33 -27.43 -26.08
N ILE A 806 -3.79 -26.66 -27.05
CA ILE A 806 -3.67 -27.12 -28.46
C ILE A 806 -2.88 -28.42 -28.52
N ARG A 807 -1.75 -28.53 -27.82
CA ARG A 807 -0.94 -29.76 -27.79
C ARG A 807 -1.67 -30.92 -27.12
N VAL A 808 -2.35 -30.70 -26.02
CA VAL A 808 -3.14 -31.71 -25.33
C VAL A 808 -4.25 -32.23 -26.24
N MET A 809 -4.98 -31.34 -26.92
CA MET A 809 -6.01 -31.70 -27.85
C MET A 809 -5.48 -32.51 -29.03
N ARG A 810 -4.36 -32.06 -29.63
CA ARG A 810 -3.69 -32.74 -30.74
C ARG A 810 -3.24 -34.13 -30.33
N ALA A 811 -2.56 -34.30 -29.23
CA ALA A 811 -2.05 -35.58 -28.73
C ALA A 811 -3.19 -36.56 -28.47
N ASN A 812 -4.18 -36.14 -27.69
CA ASN A 812 -5.33 -37.01 -27.37
C ASN A 812 -6.13 -37.42 -28.61
N LEU A 813 -6.30 -36.48 -29.54
CA LEU A 813 -7.05 -36.81 -30.78
C LEU A 813 -6.28 -37.78 -31.67
N LEU A 814 -4.95 -37.66 -31.76
CA LEU A 814 -4.11 -38.61 -32.51
C LEU A 814 -4.16 -40.02 -31.90
N ASP A 815 -4.17 -40.11 -30.56
CA ASP A 815 -4.29 -41.38 -29.85
C ASP A 815 -5.68 -42.00 -30.08
N GLU A 816 -6.74 -41.19 -30.05
CA GLU A 816 -8.10 -41.65 -30.28
C GLU A 816 -8.35 -42.09 -31.74
N PHE A 817 -7.70 -41.52 -32.75
CA PHE A 817 -7.80 -41.94 -34.15
C PHE A 817 -7.35 -43.38 -34.36
N ARG A 818 -6.47 -43.93 -33.53
CA ARG A 818 -5.98 -45.31 -33.61
C ARG A 818 -6.91 -46.32 -32.95
N LYS A 819 -7.94 -45.91 -32.26
CA LYS A 819 -8.82 -46.81 -31.51
C LYS A 819 -9.75 -47.61 -32.43
N PRO A 820 -10.06 -48.89 -32.09
CA PRO A 820 -10.87 -49.78 -32.93
C PRO A 820 -12.24 -49.22 -33.27
N TYR A 821 -12.88 -48.49 -32.37
CA TYR A 821 -14.23 -47.94 -32.60
C TYR A 821 -14.23 -46.83 -33.69
N VAL A 822 -13.15 -46.08 -33.82
CA VAL A 822 -12.98 -45.05 -34.86
C VAL A 822 -12.76 -45.73 -36.22
N LEU A 823 -11.90 -46.77 -36.25
CA LEU A 823 -11.65 -47.57 -37.45
C LEU A 823 -12.91 -48.27 -37.93
N ALA A 824 -13.71 -48.84 -37.04
CA ALA A 824 -14.99 -49.44 -37.37
C ALA A 824 -16.01 -48.46 -37.97
N ALA A 825 -16.08 -47.24 -37.39
CA ALA A 825 -16.92 -46.15 -37.89
C ALA A 825 -16.46 -45.67 -39.28
N LYS A 826 -15.12 -45.61 -39.53
CA LYS A 826 -14.53 -45.29 -40.83
C LYS A 826 -14.87 -46.34 -41.85
N ALA A 827 -14.77 -47.64 -41.49
CA ALA A 827 -15.14 -48.80 -42.40
C ALA A 827 -16.63 -48.76 -42.75
N ARG A 828 -17.51 -48.23 -41.91
CA ARG A 828 -18.94 -48.03 -42.18
C ARG A 828 -19.25 -46.85 -43.10
N GLY A 829 -18.25 -46.13 -43.64
CA GLY A 829 -18.45 -45.06 -44.59
C GLY A 829 -18.97 -43.74 -43.95
N VAL A 830 -18.76 -43.51 -42.64
CA VAL A 830 -19.14 -42.24 -41.97
C VAL A 830 -18.31 -41.10 -42.57
N ARG A 831 -18.98 -40.02 -42.97
CA ARG A 831 -18.33 -38.80 -43.52
C ARG A 831 -17.19 -38.31 -42.61
N PRO A 832 -16.00 -37.91 -43.14
CA PRO A 832 -14.82 -37.61 -42.35
C PRO A 832 -15.06 -36.57 -41.24
N ALA A 833 -15.74 -35.47 -41.54
CA ALA A 833 -16.03 -34.43 -40.52
C ALA A 833 -16.92 -34.98 -39.38
N LYS A 834 -17.96 -35.77 -39.72
CA LYS A 834 -18.84 -36.39 -38.71
C LYS A 834 -18.10 -37.47 -37.92
N LEU A 835 -17.18 -38.19 -38.57
CA LEU A 835 -16.33 -39.20 -37.93
C LEU A 835 -15.48 -38.52 -36.83
N VAL A 836 -14.78 -37.45 -37.18
CA VAL A 836 -13.90 -36.74 -36.26
C VAL A 836 -14.68 -36.13 -35.09
N LEU A 837 -15.72 -35.33 -35.37
CA LEU A 837 -16.46 -34.59 -34.36
C LEU A 837 -17.31 -35.47 -33.42
N LYS A 838 -17.87 -36.57 -33.94
CA LYS A 838 -18.82 -37.39 -33.16
C LYS A 838 -18.14 -38.42 -32.27
N TYR A 839 -16.99 -38.98 -32.69
CA TYR A 839 -16.37 -40.12 -32.01
C TYR A 839 -15.11 -39.75 -31.24
N PRO A 840 -13.96 -39.47 -31.87
CA PRO A 840 -12.71 -39.21 -31.12
C PRO A 840 -12.70 -37.87 -30.38
N VAL A 841 -13.23 -36.78 -30.95
CA VAL A 841 -13.22 -35.43 -30.31
C VAL A 841 -13.96 -35.47 -28.99
N ARG A 842 -15.07 -36.19 -28.87
CA ARG A 842 -15.85 -36.31 -27.64
C ARG A 842 -15.04 -36.86 -26.47
N ILE A 843 -14.10 -37.77 -26.72
CA ILE A 843 -13.23 -38.35 -25.70
C ILE A 843 -11.97 -37.50 -25.52
N ALA A 844 -11.43 -36.96 -26.59
CA ALA A 844 -10.24 -36.12 -26.56
C ALA A 844 -10.42 -34.81 -25.75
N ILE A 845 -11.69 -34.36 -25.55
CA ILE A 845 -12.04 -33.19 -24.73
C ILE A 845 -11.99 -33.50 -23.20
N ASN A 846 -11.98 -34.76 -22.77
CA ASN A 846 -12.00 -35.09 -21.34
C ASN A 846 -10.95 -34.33 -20.49
N PRO A 847 -9.67 -34.16 -20.89
CA PRO A 847 -8.70 -33.40 -20.11
C PRO A 847 -9.04 -31.93 -19.97
N PHE A 848 -9.75 -31.33 -20.94
CA PHE A 848 -10.22 -29.96 -20.86
C PHE A 848 -11.24 -29.78 -19.73
N ILE A 849 -12.16 -30.70 -19.65
CA ILE A 849 -13.22 -30.73 -18.65
C ILE A 849 -12.62 -31.05 -17.28
N SER A 850 -11.74 -32.07 -17.21
CA SER A 850 -11.09 -32.43 -15.93
C SER A 850 -10.20 -31.33 -15.39
N GLY A 851 -9.69 -30.45 -16.25
CA GLY A 851 -8.85 -29.32 -15.88
C GLY A 851 -9.60 -28.13 -15.27
N ILE A 852 -10.92 -28.01 -15.41
CA ILE A 852 -11.71 -26.85 -14.97
C ILE A 852 -11.46 -26.51 -13.49
N GLY A 853 -11.44 -27.51 -12.62
CA GLY A 853 -11.25 -27.34 -11.20
C GLY A 853 -9.91 -26.69 -10.83
N GLY A 854 -8.83 -27.00 -11.58
CA GLY A 854 -7.51 -26.42 -11.38
C GLY A 854 -7.30 -25.07 -12.07
N ILE A 855 -8.09 -24.74 -13.08
CA ILE A 855 -7.94 -23.51 -13.86
C ILE A 855 -8.31 -22.28 -13.01
N LEU A 856 -9.40 -22.32 -12.24
CA LEU A 856 -9.87 -21.19 -11.43
C LEU A 856 -8.80 -20.67 -10.45
N PRO A 857 -8.19 -21.48 -9.58
CA PRO A 857 -7.10 -21.05 -8.71
C PRO A 857 -5.87 -20.58 -9.48
N SER A 858 -5.49 -21.26 -10.56
CA SER A 858 -4.31 -20.91 -11.36
C SER A 858 -4.47 -19.59 -12.12
N LEU A 859 -5.69 -19.26 -12.58
CA LEU A 859 -5.97 -17.97 -13.23
C LEU A 859 -5.86 -16.80 -12.26
N ILE A 860 -6.23 -17.01 -10.99
CA ILE A 860 -6.13 -15.97 -9.96
C ILE A 860 -4.67 -15.74 -9.58
N SER A 861 -3.89 -16.79 -9.32
CA SER A 861 -2.46 -16.68 -9.01
C SER A 861 -1.65 -16.18 -10.21
N GLY A 862 -1.85 -16.77 -11.40
CA GLY A 862 -1.16 -16.36 -12.63
C GLY A 862 -1.64 -15.02 -13.18
N GLY A 863 -2.90 -14.66 -12.93
CA GLY A 863 -3.49 -13.38 -13.31
C GLY A 863 -3.14 -12.22 -12.39
N ALA A 864 -2.59 -12.46 -11.18
CA ALA A 864 -2.25 -11.40 -10.24
C ALA A 864 -1.24 -10.41 -10.82
N ILE A 865 -0.17 -10.90 -11.43
CA ILE A 865 0.87 -10.04 -12.05
C ILE A 865 0.28 -9.26 -13.23
N VAL A 866 -0.51 -9.91 -14.08
CA VAL A 866 -1.22 -9.24 -15.18
C VAL A 866 -2.21 -8.20 -14.63
N GLY A 867 -2.90 -8.52 -13.54
CA GLY A 867 -3.80 -7.63 -12.84
C GLY A 867 -3.10 -6.37 -12.31
N ILE A 868 -1.89 -6.52 -11.77
CA ILE A 868 -1.06 -5.38 -11.33
C ILE A 868 -0.64 -4.54 -12.53
N VAL A 869 -0.11 -5.18 -13.58
CA VAL A 869 0.36 -4.48 -14.79
C VAL A 869 -0.76 -3.69 -15.46
N LEU A 870 -1.96 -4.28 -15.58
CA LEU A 870 -3.13 -3.64 -16.21
C LEU A 870 -4.00 -2.85 -15.22
N SER A 871 -3.60 -2.73 -13.95
CA SER A 871 -4.38 -2.07 -12.87
C SER A 871 -5.82 -2.59 -12.76
N LEU A 872 -5.98 -3.91 -12.84
CA LEU A 872 -7.32 -4.54 -12.77
C LEU A 872 -7.81 -4.61 -11.32
N PRO A 873 -9.06 -4.21 -11.04
CA PRO A 873 -9.67 -4.35 -9.72
C PRO A 873 -10.12 -5.79 -9.48
N THR A 874 -9.17 -6.73 -9.43
CA THR A 874 -9.40 -8.16 -9.24
C THR A 874 -8.86 -8.65 -7.91
N VAL A 875 -9.24 -9.87 -7.53
CA VAL A 875 -8.85 -10.51 -6.27
C VAL A 875 -7.34 -10.74 -6.17
N GLY A 876 -6.65 -11.04 -7.29
CA GLY A 876 -5.21 -11.36 -7.30
C GLY A 876 -4.31 -10.26 -6.73
N PRO A 877 -4.33 -9.03 -7.28
CA PRO A 877 -3.58 -7.90 -6.73
C PRO A 877 -3.94 -7.57 -5.27
N LEU A 878 -5.22 -7.66 -4.90
CA LEU A 878 -5.68 -7.40 -3.54
C LEU A 878 -5.12 -8.44 -2.56
N MET A 879 -5.14 -9.72 -2.94
CA MET A 879 -4.59 -10.82 -2.13
C MET A 879 -3.09 -10.66 -1.92
N LEU A 880 -2.34 -10.32 -2.98
CA LEU A 880 -0.90 -10.08 -2.86
C LEU A 880 -0.61 -8.92 -1.89
N ASN A 881 -1.37 -7.83 -2.01
CA ASN A 881 -1.24 -6.70 -1.09
C ASN A 881 -1.57 -7.09 0.35
N ALA A 882 -2.66 -7.83 0.57
CA ALA A 882 -3.04 -8.32 1.90
C ALA A 882 -1.97 -9.21 2.54
N LEU A 883 -1.32 -10.08 1.74
CA LEU A 883 -0.22 -10.91 2.21
C LEU A 883 1.03 -10.08 2.54
N MET A 884 1.35 -9.07 1.73
CA MET A 884 2.50 -8.18 1.97
C MET A 884 2.30 -7.27 3.19
N MET A 885 1.05 -6.92 3.49
CA MET A 885 0.66 -6.08 4.63
C MET A 885 0.27 -6.89 5.86
N GLU A 886 0.43 -8.22 5.82
CA GLU A 886 0.11 -9.15 6.91
C GLU A 886 -1.33 -9.01 7.44
N ASP A 887 -2.26 -8.61 6.55
CA ASP A 887 -3.69 -8.55 6.87
C ASP A 887 -4.27 -9.97 6.90
N MET A 888 -4.21 -10.59 8.08
CA MET A 888 -4.54 -12.00 8.29
C MET A 888 -5.97 -12.34 7.89
N TYR A 889 -6.94 -11.50 8.27
CA TYR A 889 -8.35 -11.78 7.97
C TYR A 889 -8.65 -11.61 6.48
N LEU A 890 -8.13 -10.56 5.85
CA LEU A 890 -8.31 -10.34 4.43
C LEU A 890 -7.64 -11.45 3.60
N ALA A 891 -6.36 -11.74 3.87
CA ALA A 891 -5.61 -12.77 3.17
C ALA A 891 -6.21 -14.17 3.37
N GLY A 892 -6.53 -14.53 4.63
CA GLY A 892 -7.09 -15.83 5.00
C GLY A 892 -8.45 -16.10 4.38
N SER A 893 -9.35 -15.14 4.51
CA SER A 893 -10.70 -15.26 3.96
C SER A 893 -10.68 -15.35 2.44
N MET A 894 -9.80 -14.60 1.76
CA MET A 894 -9.62 -14.70 0.31
C MET A 894 -9.07 -16.08 -0.12
N LEU A 895 -8.04 -16.60 0.57
CA LEU A 895 -7.49 -17.92 0.30
C LEU A 895 -8.54 -19.02 0.51
N MET A 896 -9.40 -18.89 1.53
CA MET A 896 -10.50 -19.82 1.75
C MET A 896 -11.57 -19.75 0.67
N VAL A 897 -11.96 -18.54 0.24
CA VAL A 897 -12.90 -18.36 -0.89
C VAL A 897 -12.33 -18.98 -2.17
N LEU A 898 -11.04 -18.77 -2.45
CA LEU A 898 -10.37 -19.38 -3.62
C LEU A 898 -10.31 -20.91 -3.52
N SER A 899 -10.02 -21.43 -2.34
CA SER A 899 -10.02 -22.88 -2.10
C SER A 899 -11.40 -23.49 -2.29
N LEU A 900 -12.44 -22.82 -1.80
CA LEU A 900 -13.83 -23.20 -2.01
C LEU A 900 -14.20 -23.21 -3.50
N LEU A 901 -13.83 -22.15 -4.24
CA LEU A 901 -14.05 -22.07 -5.69
C LEU A 901 -13.31 -23.20 -6.44
N GLY A 902 -12.09 -23.55 -6.02
CA GLY A 902 -11.32 -24.66 -6.57
C GLY A 902 -12.01 -26.01 -6.34
N VAL A 903 -12.51 -26.24 -5.14
CA VAL A 903 -13.23 -27.47 -4.77
C VAL A 903 -14.57 -27.57 -5.52
N VAL A 904 -15.32 -26.46 -5.59
CA VAL A 904 -16.57 -26.39 -6.39
C VAL A 904 -16.28 -26.58 -7.87
N GLY A 905 -15.22 -25.96 -8.40
CA GLY A 905 -14.78 -26.17 -9.79
C GLY A 905 -14.44 -27.63 -10.10
N THR A 906 -13.81 -28.34 -9.16
CA THR A 906 -13.53 -29.78 -9.28
C THR A 906 -14.83 -30.58 -9.31
N LEU A 907 -15.82 -30.26 -8.46
CA LEU A 907 -17.13 -30.90 -8.49
C LEU A 907 -17.86 -30.70 -9.84
N ILE A 908 -17.83 -29.45 -10.34
CA ILE A 908 -18.41 -29.13 -11.66
C ILE A 908 -17.72 -29.95 -12.76
N SER A 909 -16.39 -30.02 -12.72
CA SER A 909 -15.60 -30.85 -13.64
C SER A 909 -16.02 -32.31 -13.60
N ASP A 910 -16.15 -32.91 -12.41
CA ASP A 910 -16.58 -34.29 -12.23
C ASP A 910 -18.00 -34.54 -12.78
N LEU A 911 -18.92 -33.61 -12.56
CA LEU A 911 -20.28 -33.69 -13.07
C LEU A 911 -20.33 -33.62 -14.62
N LEU A 912 -19.54 -32.72 -15.20
CA LEU A 912 -19.43 -32.58 -16.65
C LEU A 912 -18.78 -33.81 -17.29
N LEU A 913 -17.77 -34.40 -16.64
CA LEU A 913 -17.17 -35.66 -17.09
C LEU A 913 -18.18 -36.82 -17.08
N LEU A 914 -18.98 -36.93 -16.02
CA LEU A 914 -20.07 -37.93 -15.95
C LEU A 914 -21.13 -37.76 -17.06
N TRP A 915 -21.38 -36.52 -17.48
CA TRP A 915 -22.31 -36.22 -18.58
C TRP A 915 -21.68 -36.52 -19.94
N LEU A 916 -20.37 -36.25 -20.11
CA LEU A 916 -19.67 -36.39 -21.38
C LEU A 916 -19.29 -37.86 -21.67
N ASP A 917 -18.79 -38.59 -20.65
CA ASP A 917 -18.36 -40.00 -20.77
C ASP A 917 -19.21 -40.94 -19.87
N PRO A 918 -20.29 -41.54 -20.40
CA PRO A 918 -21.14 -42.45 -19.64
C PRO A 918 -20.44 -43.72 -19.13
N ARG A 919 -19.24 -44.04 -19.62
CA ARG A 919 -18.48 -45.25 -19.21
C ARG A 919 -18.02 -45.13 -17.77
N ILE A 920 -17.79 -43.92 -17.28
CA ILE A 920 -17.40 -43.63 -15.89
C ILE A 920 -18.49 -44.09 -14.90
N ARG A 921 -19.76 -44.14 -15.33
CA ARG A 921 -20.89 -44.66 -14.52
C ARG A 921 -20.81 -46.15 -14.22
N PHE A 922 -20.18 -46.95 -15.10
CA PHE A 922 -20.13 -48.41 -14.99
C PHE A 922 -18.96 -48.92 -14.12
N GLN A 923 -17.89 -48.15 -13.91
CA GLN A 923 -16.77 -48.57 -13.09
C GLN A 923 -17.02 -48.36 -11.58
N GLY A 924 -18.07 -47.65 -11.16
CA GLY A 924 -18.46 -47.42 -9.76
C GLY A 924 -19.40 -48.47 -9.17
N GLY A 925 -19.81 -49.49 -9.94
CA GLY A 925 -20.82 -50.48 -9.53
C GLY A 925 -20.32 -51.88 -9.23
N SER A 926 -19.00 -52.13 -9.25
CA SER A 926 -18.43 -53.42 -8.89
C SER A 926 -17.35 -53.29 -7.81
N ARG A 927 -17.79 -53.03 -6.57
CA ARG A 927 -17.13 -53.50 -5.34
C ARG A 927 -18.10 -53.40 -4.16
#